data_327ebc5e1bfa227d5202d791d262b763
#
_entry.id   327ebc5e1bfa227d5202d791d262b763
#
_cell.length_a   1.000
_cell.length_b   1.000
_cell.length_c   1.000
_cell.angle_alpha   90.00
_cell.angle_beta   90.00
_cell.angle_gamma   90.00
#
_symmetry.space_group_name_H-M   'P 1'
#
loop_
_entity.id
_entity.type
_entity.pdbx_description
1 polymer ?
#
loop_
_entity_poly.entity_id
_entity_poly.type
_entity_poly.pdbx_seq_one_letter_code
_entity_poly.pdbx_strand_id
1 'polypeptide(L)'
;MRIKLFFIGLLFLASSQIFAQNSKEVLFTIEDKPYYSDEFIRIYKKNLDLVKDDSQKDLNQYLELFLGYKLKVNKAYKLGLHLNSKYQNELSSYRNQLSKNYMNDSKVTSQLIEEAYSRNLKEIRASHILISVDESVKGADTLAFYNRALEIKKRIEKGEAFEEVAQKESQDPSVRENKGDLGYFTVFRMVYPFESAAYKTPVGKISNPVRTRFGYHLIKVTDKRDNRGEITVAHIMLMKPEENTPEAISKVKQTIDEIYAKIQQGENFEALAGQFSDDKSSAAKGGQLQRFGSGQLSSEEFETVAFGLKEKGEISKPFETQFGWHIVKLIEKHPIQSIEQMKNELENKIKRDERSMIITTSLAQKLKAKYSFETLAKEYKNVEKIVNDNIYSQTWEIPAEKENIKGDIAIIDKTKKLPTPSFVNYINSQQKNKLTTKPIKKLVAELFENWKNEQLITYYNENLENEFPEFKHIMDEYRDGLLLFDLMEKEIWNKSKSDTIGLKDFYNVHMDNYKWKKRYDVDILSSTDDKVIAAAKKYLEKGKSLDYIKEKLNKEGKIVVMVKSGLYEEDYDVLKKMSNLQQGINPVTKDGSYNFLVRINKIKQPEVKTIDECKSKLINDYQQYLEATWVDNLKKEFTYKVNQEVFEKIKAQLIK
;
A
#
# COMPACT_ATOMS: atom_id res chain seq x y z
N MET A 1 -77.08 9.57 -24.02
CA MET A 1 -76.29 8.44 -23.57
C MET A 1 -75.01 9.01 -22.97
N ARG A 2 -74.85 8.98 -21.64
CA ARG A 2 -73.85 9.73 -20.89
C ARG A 2 -72.67 8.82 -20.54
N ILE A 3 -71.47 9.18 -21.00
CA ILE A 3 -70.22 8.52 -20.64
C ILE A 3 -69.65 9.23 -19.40
N LYS A 4 -69.51 8.50 -18.29
CA LYS A 4 -68.88 8.96 -17.08
C LYS A 4 -67.39 8.69 -17.18
N LEU A 5 -66.54 9.75 -17.17
CA LEU A 5 -65.12 9.67 -16.95
C LEU A 5 -64.80 9.41 -15.46
N PHE A 6 -64.13 8.32 -15.18
CA PHE A 6 -63.52 8.08 -13.86
C PHE A 6 -62.09 8.64 -13.87
N PHE A 7 -61.87 9.67 -13.07
CA PHE A 7 -60.54 10.14 -12.71
C PHE A 7 -60.03 9.25 -11.57
N ILE A 8 -59.00 8.44 -11.85
CA ILE A 8 -58.21 7.75 -10.83
C ILE A 8 -57.05 8.70 -10.47
N GLY A 9 -57.20 9.33 -9.33
CA GLY A 9 -56.10 10.10 -8.72
C GLY A 9 -55.02 9.16 -8.17
N LEU A 10 -53.86 9.15 -8.79
CA LEU A 10 -52.65 8.52 -8.24
C LEU A 10 -52.11 9.42 -7.12
N LEU A 11 -52.39 9.04 -5.87
CA LEU A 11 -51.71 9.60 -4.70
C LEU A 11 -50.26 9.11 -4.73
N PHE A 12 -49.36 9.97 -5.17
CA PHE A 12 -47.93 9.83 -4.87
C PHE A 12 -47.74 10.10 -3.39
N LEU A 13 -47.63 9.04 -2.58
CA LEU A 13 -47.06 9.09 -1.25
C LEU A 13 -45.55 9.34 -1.42
N ALA A 14 -45.21 10.62 -1.44
CA ALA A 14 -43.84 11.02 -1.18
C ALA A 14 -43.53 10.65 0.27
N SER A 15 -42.89 9.50 0.47
CA SER A 15 -42.17 9.20 1.71
C SER A 15 -41.02 10.18 1.78
N SER A 16 -41.29 11.36 2.34
CA SER A 16 -40.27 12.24 2.87
C SER A 16 -39.53 11.45 3.98
N GLN A 17 -38.41 10.82 3.62
CA GLN A 17 -37.41 10.49 4.61
C GLN A 17 -36.98 11.82 5.21
N ILE A 18 -37.55 12.14 6.34
CA ILE A 18 -37.05 13.16 7.24
C ILE A 18 -35.68 12.62 7.68
N PHE A 19 -34.62 12.94 6.93
CA PHE A 19 -33.30 13.00 7.50
C PHE A 19 -33.41 14.05 8.60
N ALA A 20 -33.53 13.58 9.83
CA ALA A 20 -33.36 14.42 11.00
C ALA A 20 -32.00 15.10 10.83
N GLN A 21 -32.04 16.37 10.44
CA GLN A 21 -30.88 17.24 10.38
C GLN A 21 -30.42 17.30 11.83
N ASN A 22 -29.37 16.53 12.18
CA ASN A 22 -28.76 16.57 13.48
C ASN A 22 -28.34 18.02 13.71
N SER A 23 -29.13 18.76 14.47
CA SER A 23 -28.80 20.11 14.86
C SER A 23 -27.45 20.01 15.60
N LYS A 24 -26.49 20.79 15.18
CA LYS A 24 -25.19 20.93 15.86
C LYS A 24 -25.43 21.66 17.18
N GLU A 25 -25.97 20.95 18.18
CA GLU A 25 -26.12 21.49 19.52
C GLU A 25 -24.79 21.32 20.27
N VAL A 26 -24.43 22.34 21.06
CA VAL A 26 -23.23 22.30 21.90
C VAL A 26 -23.46 21.32 23.05
N LEU A 27 -22.74 20.21 23.05
CA LEU A 27 -22.81 19.19 24.11
C LEU A 27 -22.03 19.61 25.35
N PHE A 28 -20.85 20.17 25.19
CA PHE A 28 -20.07 20.79 26.26
C PHE A 28 -19.09 21.83 25.72
N THR A 29 -18.56 22.64 26.62
CA THR A 29 -17.45 23.56 26.34
C THR A 29 -16.24 23.20 27.18
N ILE A 30 -15.03 23.41 26.63
CA ILE A 30 -13.77 23.42 27.40
C ILE A 30 -13.15 24.79 27.17
N GLU A 31 -12.92 25.54 28.23
CA GLU A 31 -12.73 26.99 28.15
C GLU A 31 -13.88 27.57 27.28
N ASP A 32 -13.60 28.38 26.29
CA ASP A 32 -14.61 28.94 25.37
C ASP A 32 -14.86 28.10 24.11
N LYS A 33 -14.18 26.95 23.99
CA LYS A 33 -14.29 26.12 22.78
C LYS A 33 -15.47 25.15 22.88
N PRO A 34 -16.45 25.22 21.94
CA PRO A 34 -17.59 24.31 21.93
C PRO A 34 -17.24 22.95 21.31
N TYR A 35 -17.87 21.89 21.82
CA TYR A 35 -17.89 20.54 21.30
C TYR A 35 -19.32 20.11 21.08
N TYR A 36 -19.58 19.49 19.93
CA TYR A 36 -20.94 19.32 19.43
C TYR A 36 -21.46 17.89 19.56
N SER A 37 -22.77 17.77 19.61
CA SER A 37 -23.52 16.51 19.76
C SER A 37 -23.29 15.54 18.60
N ASP A 38 -23.16 16.03 17.37
CA ASP A 38 -22.93 15.23 16.16
C ASP A 38 -21.61 14.47 16.20
N GLU A 39 -20.54 15.09 16.67
CA GLU A 39 -19.25 14.44 16.85
C GLU A 39 -19.31 13.32 17.90
N PHE A 40 -19.93 13.60 19.05
CA PHE A 40 -20.11 12.61 20.10
C PHE A 40 -20.90 11.38 19.62
N ILE A 41 -22.07 11.60 18.98
CA ILE A 41 -22.91 10.53 18.45
C ILE A 41 -22.16 9.70 17.41
N ARG A 42 -21.44 10.34 16.50
CA ARG A 42 -20.68 9.68 15.45
C ARG A 42 -19.59 8.78 16.03
N ILE A 43 -18.79 9.29 16.96
CA ILE A 43 -17.69 8.53 17.57
C ILE A 43 -18.23 7.41 18.45
N TYR A 44 -19.32 7.65 19.21
CA TYR A 44 -19.99 6.63 19.99
C TYR A 44 -20.46 5.46 19.09
N LYS A 45 -21.22 5.74 18.03
CA LYS A 45 -21.70 4.71 17.10
C LYS A 45 -20.58 3.93 16.43
N LYS A 46 -19.50 4.60 16.03
CA LYS A 46 -18.33 3.95 15.45
C LYS A 46 -17.66 2.95 16.41
N ASN A 47 -17.65 3.28 17.70
CA ASN A 47 -17.01 2.45 18.72
C ASN A 47 -17.91 1.31 19.23
N LEU A 48 -19.22 1.40 19.07
CA LEU A 48 -20.15 0.35 19.50
C LEU A 48 -19.82 -1.03 18.93
N ASP A 49 -19.39 -1.09 17.65
CA ASP A 49 -19.04 -2.33 16.98
C ASP A 49 -17.75 -2.97 17.51
N LEU A 50 -16.91 -2.18 18.19
CA LEU A 50 -15.62 -2.60 18.73
C LEU A 50 -15.70 -3.02 20.19
N VAL A 51 -16.76 -2.60 20.91
CA VAL A 51 -16.93 -2.79 22.35
C VAL A 51 -17.55 -4.15 22.64
N LYS A 52 -16.82 -5.00 23.39
CA LYS A 52 -17.28 -6.32 23.82
C LYS A 52 -18.00 -6.32 25.18
N ASP A 53 -17.79 -5.28 25.97
CA ASP A 53 -18.33 -5.16 27.33
C ASP A 53 -19.50 -4.16 27.36
N ASP A 54 -20.68 -4.62 27.78
CA ASP A 54 -21.88 -3.80 27.82
C ASP A 54 -21.77 -2.59 28.79
N SER A 55 -20.90 -2.66 29.80
CA SER A 55 -20.64 -1.51 30.68
C SER A 55 -20.04 -0.32 29.94
N GLN A 56 -19.25 -0.57 28.89
CA GLN A 56 -18.64 0.47 28.05
C GLN A 56 -19.65 1.09 27.04
N LYS A 57 -20.86 0.54 26.94
CA LYS A 57 -21.97 1.10 26.18
C LYS A 57 -22.79 2.11 26.99
N ASP A 58 -22.53 2.24 28.29
CA ASP A 58 -23.18 3.26 29.11
C ASP A 58 -22.82 4.67 28.63
N LEU A 59 -23.84 5.43 28.24
CA LEU A 59 -23.66 6.78 27.67
C LEU A 59 -23.08 7.79 28.67
N ASN A 60 -23.30 7.62 29.98
CA ASN A 60 -22.73 8.52 30.99
C ASN A 60 -21.23 8.27 31.12
N GLN A 61 -20.82 6.99 31.17
CA GLN A 61 -19.40 6.64 31.18
C GLN A 61 -18.72 7.06 29.89
N TYR A 62 -19.41 6.89 28.75
CA TYR A 62 -18.87 7.30 27.47
C TYR A 62 -18.71 8.83 27.34
N LEU A 63 -19.63 9.62 27.92
CA LEU A 63 -19.48 11.08 27.98
C LEU A 63 -18.22 11.47 28.77
N GLU A 64 -17.97 10.82 29.92
CA GLU A 64 -16.77 11.05 30.70
C GLU A 64 -15.49 10.71 29.95
N LEU A 65 -15.48 9.59 29.23
CA LEU A 65 -14.35 9.21 28.37
C LEU A 65 -14.14 10.23 27.24
N PHE A 66 -15.21 10.67 26.60
CA PHE A 66 -15.15 11.64 25.51
C PHE A 66 -14.69 13.02 25.99
N LEU A 67 -15.19 13.47 27.14
CA LEU A 67 -14.72 14.71 27.80
C LEU A 67 -13.22 14.60 28.14
N GLY A 68 -12.81 13.51 28.77
CA GLY A 68 -11.40 13.26 29.08
C GLY A 68 -10.51 13.26 27.85
N TYR A 69 -10.96 12.65 26.75
CA TYR A 69 -10.29 12.70 25.46
C TYR A 69 -10.11 14.14 24.96
N LYS A 70 -11.17 14.94 24.96
CA LYS A 70 -11.11 16.34 24.51
C LYS A 70 -10.29 17.24 25.44
N LEU A 71 -10.29 17.00 26.75
CA LEU A 71 -9.38 17.68 27.69
C LEU A 71 -7.91 17.41 27.36
N LYS A 72 -7.55 16.17 27.06
CA LYS A 72 -6.19 15.80 26.62
C LYS A 72 -5.79 16.51 25.34
N VAL A 73 -6.66 16.52 24.33
CA VAL A 73 -6.41 17.23 23.06
C VAL A 73 -6.20 18.73 23.31
N ASN A 74 -7.03 19.37 24.17
CA ASN A 74 -6.83 20.78 24.52
C ASN A 74 -5.49 21.01 25.24
N LYS A 75 -5.08 20.10 26.13
CA LYS A 75 -3.76 20.15 26.79
C LYS A 75 -2.63 20.10 25.75
N ALA A 76 -2.74 19.24 24.74
CA ALA A 76 -1.74 19.14 23.67
C ALA A 76 -1.63 20.47 22.88
N TYR A 77 -2.76 21.09 22.55
CA TYR A 77 -2.78 22.42 21.93
C TYR A 77 -2.17 23.50 22.82
N LYS A 78 -2.53 23.52 24.11
CA LYS A 78 -1.99 24.47 25.09
C LYS A 78 -0.47 24.36 25.24
N LEU A 79 0.06 23.15 25.11
CA LEU A 79 1.51 22.88 25.12
C LEU A 79 2.20 23.15 23.78
N GLY A 80 1.46 23.56 22.75
CA GLY A 80 2.01 23.86 21.42
C GLY A 80 2.47 22.63 20.61
N LEU A 81 2.05 21.40 20.97
CA LEU A 81 2.49 20.17 20.29
C LEU A 81 2.12 20.16 18.82
N HIS A 82 1.01 20.80 18.44
CA HIS A 82 0.57 20.97 17.05
C HIS A 82 1.53 21.82 16.18
N LEU A 83 2.47 22.57 16.80
CA LEU A 83 3.47 23.39 16.10
C LEU A 83 4.76 22.62 15.82
N ASN A 84 4.89 21.38 16.32
CA ASN A 84 6.05 20.55 16.08
C ASN A 84 6.14 20.16 14.60
N SER A 85 7.32 20.32 14.00
CA SER A 85 7.57 19.98 12.59
C SER A 85 7.31 18.49 12.27
N LYS A 86 7.64 17.58 13.19
CA LYS A 86 7.35 16.14 13.04
C LYS A 86 5.85 15.90 12.92
N TYR A 87 5.07 16.48 13.82
CA TYR A 87 3.61 16.41 13.79
C TYR A 87 3.03 16.95 12.47
N GLN A 88 3.48 18.15 12.06
CA GLN A 88 3.01 18.80 10.82
C GLN A 88 3.33 17.96 9.58
N ASN A 89 4.53 17.41 9.51
CA ASN A 89 4.96 16.57 8.38
C ASN A 89 4.14 15.27 8.32
N GLU A 90 3.89 14.63 9.45
CA GLU A 90 3.14 13.39 9.53
C GLU A 90 1.67 13.60 9.16
N LEU A 91 1.04 14.66 9.70
CA LEU A 91 -0.33 15.05 9.35
C LEU A 91 -0.47 15.37 7.87
N SER A 92 0.48 16.12 7.30
CA SER A 92 0.51 16.45 5.87
C SER A 92 0.70 15.21 5.00
N SER A 93 1.59 14.30 5.40
CA SER A 93 1.83 13.04 4.70
C SER A 93 0.57 12.17 4.66
N TYR A 94 -0.09 12.02 5.79
CA TYR A 94 -1.34 11.27 5.89
C TYR A 94 -2.46 11.90 5.05
N ARG A 95 -2.62 13.23 5.14
CA ARG A 95 -3.59 13.97 4.33
C ARG A 95 -3.36 13.75 2.84
N ASN A 96 -2.11 13.82 2.39
CA ASN A 96 -1.74 13.58 0.99
C ASN A 96 -2.02 12.14 0.55
N GLN A 97 -1.87 11.17 1.44
CA GLN A 97 -2.23 9.78 1.17
C GLN A 97 -3.74 9.60 1.06
N LEU A 98 -4.49 10.15 1.99
CA LEU A 98 -5.95 10.06 2.03
C LEU A 98 -6.59 10.77 0.83
N SER A 99 -6.08 11.96 0.47
CA SER A 99 -6.60 12.78 -0.62
C SER A 99 -6.54 12.08 -1.98
N LYS A 100 -5.57 11.17 -2.20
CA LYS A 100 -5.45 10.43 -3.47
C LYS A 100 -6.74 9.72 -3.89
N ASN A 101 -7.53 9.25 -2.94
CA ASN A 101 -8.79 8.57 -3.21
C ASN A 101 -9.88 9.54 -3.73
N TYR A 102 -9.77 10.82 -3.42
CA TYR A 102 -10.69 11.88 -3.81
C TYR A 102 -10.25 12.61 -5.10
N MET A 103 -8.99 12.44 -5.50
CA MET A 103 -8.41 13.08 -6.68
C MET A 103 -8.66 12.28 -7.97
N ASN A 104 -9.62 11.37 -7.96
CA ASN A 104 -9.98 10.53 -9.09
C ASN A 104 -11.46 10.74 -9.46
N ASP A 105 -11.75 10.69 -10.76
CA ASP A 105 -13.13 10.52 -11.22
C ASP A 105 -13.53 9.04 -11.05
N SER A 106 -14.20 8.72 -9.95
CA SER A 106 -14.58 7.35 -9.61
C SER A 106 -15.43 6.67 -10.68
N LYS A 107 -16.33 7.43 -11.35
CA LYS A 107 -17.15 6.91 -12.44
C LYS A 107 -16.32 6.53 -13.65
N VAL A 108 -15.44 7.42 -14.09
CA VAL A 108 -14.52 7.17 -15.22
C VAL A 108 -13.55 6.06 -14.88
N THR A 109 -13.03 6.04 -13.65
CA THR A 109 -12.14 4.96 -13.17
C THR A 109 -12.84 3.61 -13.22
N SER A 110 -14.07 3.49 -12.74
CA SER A 110 -14.86 2.25 -12.82
C SER A 110 -15.10 1.81 -14.26
N GLN A 111 -15.44 2.74 -15.14
CA GLN A 111 -15.63 2.45 -16.58
C GLN A 111 -14.34 1.94 -17.24
N LEU A 112 -13.20 2.51 -16.89
CA LEU A 112 -11.91 2.05 -17.43
C LEU A 112 -11.49 0.69 -16.85
N ILE A 113 -11.86 0.38 -15.61
CA ILE A 113 -11.65 -0.95 -15.02
C ILE A 113 -12.51 -1.99 -15.75
N GLU A 114 -13.80 -1.71 -15.96
CA GLU A 114 -14.72 -2.59 -16.70
C GLU A 114 -14.25 -2.80 -18.14
N GLU A 115 -13.82 -1.73 -18.82
CA GLU A 115 -13.25 -1.81 -20.16
C GLU A 115 -11.98 -2.66 -20.19
N ALA A 116 -11.05 -2.42 -19.28
CA ALA A 116 -9.80 -3.17 -19.20
C ALA A 116 -10.07 -4.66 -18.89
N TYR A 117 -11.00 -4.96 -17.99
CA TYR A 117 -11.40 -6.33 -17.70
C TYR A 117 -12.03 -7.00 -18.91
N SER A 118 -12.97 -6.34 -19.57
CA SER A 118 -13.63 -6.84 -20.81
C SER A 118 -12.59 -7.15 -21.89
N ARG A 119 -11.59 -6.29 -22.06
CA ARG A 119 -10.48 -6.53 -22.99
C ARG A 119 -9.56 -7.67 -22.53
N ASN A 120 -9.35 -7.81 -21.22
CA ASN A 120 -8.54 -8.89 -20.66
C ASN A 120 -9.13 -10.28 -20.90
N LEU A 121 -10.45 -10.38 -21.11
CA LEU A 121 -11.10 -11.66 -21.47
C LEU A 121 -10.81 -12.12 -22.89
N LYS A 122 -10.20 -11.29 -23.74
CA LYS A 122 -9.94 -11.57 -25.17
C LYS A 122 -8.49 -11.30 -25.52
N GLU A 123 -7.98 -12.08 -26.46
CA GLU A 123 -6.70 -11.86 -27.14
C GLU A 123 -6.98 -11.44 -28.58
N ILE A 124 -6.24 -10.46 -29.06
CA ILE A 124 -6.33 -9.95 -30.42
C ILE A 124 -5.01 -10.21 -31.14
N ARG A 125 -5.06 -10.78 -32.36
CA ARG A 125 -3.95 -10.78 -33.28
C ARG A 125 -4.11 -9.66 -34.26
N ALA A 126 -3.08 -8.82 -34.41
CA ALA A 126 -3.13 -7.73 -35.36
C ALA A 126 -1.78 -7.48 -36.01
N SER A 127 -1.86 -6.99 -37.25
CA SER A 127 -0.72 -6.42 -37.96
C SER A 127 -0.86 -4.90 -38.02
N HIS A 128 0.28 -4.17 -38.08
CA HIS A 128 0.23 -2.73 -38.19
C HIS A 128 1.24 -2.14 -39.20
N ILE A 129 0.94 -0.92 -39.64
CA ILE A 129 1.82 -0.04 -40.40
C ILE A 129 1.96 1.26 -39.60
N LEU A 130 3.19 1.68 -39.34
CA LEU A 130 3.48 2.94 -38.63
C LEU A 130 3.98 3.98 -39.62
N ILE A 131 3.32 5.13 -39.65
CA ILE A 131 3.85 6.38 -40.22
C ILE A 131 4.32 7.22 -39.05
N SER A 132 5.62 7.29 -38.82
CA SER A 132 6.23 7.94 -37.70
C SER A 132 5.97 9.46 -37.72
N VAL A 133 5.61 10.01 -36.57
CA VAL A 133 5.42 11.45 -36.38
C VAL A 133 5.95 11.79 -35.01
N ASP A 134 6.87 12.72 -34.92
CA ASP A 134 7.38 13.19 -33.63
C ASP A 134 6.22 13.62 -32.72
N GLU A 135 6.31 13.26 -31.45
CA GLU A 135 5.27 13.53 -30.45
C GLU A 135 4.99 15.04 -30.29
N SER A 136 5.99 15.86 -30.54
CA SER A 136 5.89 17.33 -30.47
C SER A 136 5.04 17.93 -31.61
N VAL A 137 4.88 17.22 -32.72
CA VAL A 137 4.06 17.67 -33.85
C VAL A 137 2.59 17.45 -33.54
N LYS A 138 1.81 18.53 -33.54
CA LYS A 138 0.38 18.52 -33.15
C LYS A 138 -0.54 19.20 -34.16
N GLY A 139 -1.80 18.86 -34.11
CA GLY A 139 -2.87 19.53 -34.84
C GLY A 139 -2.70 19.46 -36.37
N ALA A 140 -2.86 20.59 -37.07
CA ALA A 140 -2.83 20.66 -38.52
C ALA A 140 -1.49 20.20 -39.15
N ASP A 141 -0.38 20.32 -38.42
CA ASP A 141 0.94 19.90 -38.90
C ASP A 141 1.07 18.39 -39.08
N THR A 142 0.15 17.62 -38.50
CA THR A 142 0.11 16.15 -38.65
C THR A 142 -0.74 15.71 -39.86
N LEU A 143 -1.43 16.61 -40.55
CA LEU A 143 -2.42 16.27 -41.60
C LEU A 143 -1.77 15.54 -42.81
N ALA A 144 -0.57 15.91 -43.20
CA ALA A 144 0.16 15.24 -44.27
C ALA A 144 0.40 13.76 -43.96
N PHE A 145 0.80 13.45 -42.74
CA PHE A 145 1.03 12.07 -42.26
C PHE A 145 -0.26 11.27 -42.19
N TYR A 146 -1.33 11.91 -41.68
CA TYR A 146 -2.66 11.29 -41.64
C TYR A 146 -3.15 10.94 -43.07
N ASN A 147 -3.02 11.86 -44.03
CA ASN A 147 -3.41 11.65 -45.42
C ASN A 147 -2.58 10.53 -46.06
N ARG A 148 -1.27 10.47 -45.79
CA ARG A 148 -0.40 9.36 -46.27
C ARG A 148 -0.91 8.00 -45.72
N ALA A 149 -1.25 7.94 -44.43
CA ALA A 149 -1.81 6.72 -43.85
C ALA A 149 -3.15 6.32 -44.54
N LEU A 150 -4.01 7.31 -44.86
CA LEU A 150 -5.26 7.08 -45.59
C LEU A 150 -5.00 6.55 -47.04
N GLU A 151 -3.99 7.06 -47.72
CA GLU A 151 -3.61 6.57 -49.06
C GLU A 151 -3.13 5.13 -49.01
N ILE A 152 -2.29 4.79 -48.02
CA ILE A 152 -1.82 3.42 -47.80
C ILE A 152 -3.03 2.50 -47.50
N LYS A 153 -3.95 2.93 -46.63
CA LYS A 153 -5.18 2.18 -46.36
C LYS A 153 -5.97 1.88 -47.63
N LYS A 154 -6.18 2.88 -48.49
CA LYS A 154 -6.91 2.73 -49.78
C LYS A 154 -6.23 1.74 -50.69
N ARG A 155 -4.90 1.67 -50.75
CA ARG A 155 -4.15 0.71 -51.56
C ARG A 155 -4.41 -0.72 -51.07
N ILE A 156 -4.36 -0.94 -49.76
CA ILE A 156 -4.63 -2.27 -49.20
C ILE A 156 -6.10 -2.67 -49.39
N GLU A 157 -7.05 -1.73 -49.22
CA GLU A 157 -8.48 -1.98 -49.48
C GLU A 157 -8.78 -2.29 -50.98
N LYS A 158 -7.90 -1.87 -51.89
CA LYS A 158 -7.95 -2.21 -53.34
C LYS A 158 -7.28 -3.55 -53.67
N GLY A 159 -6.67 -4.24 -52.70
CA GLY A 159 -6.15 -5.59 -52.87
C GLY A 159 -4.65 -5.74 -52.76
N GLU A 160 -3.87 -4.68 -52.47
CA GLU A 160 -2.46 -4.87 -52.17
C GLU A 160 -2.30 -5.68 -50.88
N ALA A 161 -1.35 -6.60 -50.83
CA ALA A 161 -1.09 -7.43 -49.68
C ALA A 161 -0.58 -6.56 -48.51
N PHE A 162 -1.20 -6.67 -47.33
CA PHE A 162 -0.87 -5.84 -46.15
C PHE A 162 0.60 -5.98 -45.76
N GLU A 163 1.11 -7.19 -45.78
CA GLU A 163 2.47 -7.56 -45.37
C GLU A 163 3.52 -6.93 -46.31
N GLU A 164 3.24 -6.89 -47.62
CA GLU A 164 4.13 -6.24 -48.59
C GLU A 164 4.13 -4.73 -48.46
N VAL A 165 2.93 -4.15 -48.21
CA VAL A 165 2.80 -2.71 -47.97
C VAL A 165 3.47 -2.34 -46.64
N ALA A 166 3.32 -3.17 -45.62
CA ALA A 166 3.97 -2.94 -44.31
C ALA A 166 5.50 -2.91 -44.46
N GLN A 167 6.09 -3.87 -45.17
CA GLN A 167 7.55 -3.90 -45.42
C GLN A 167 8.07 -2.68 -46.19
N LYS A 168 7.26 -2.10 -47.07
CA LYS A 168 7.65 -0.92 -47.89
C LYS A 168 7.41 0.40 -47.19
N GLU A 169 6.35 0.53 -46.42
CA GLU A 169 5.83 1.83 -45.93
C GLU A 169 5.99 2.00 -44.45
N SER A 170 6.04 0.92 -43.67
CA SER A 170 6.07 1.02 -42.19
C SER A 170 7.45 1.48 -41.70
N GLN A 171 7.42 2.42 -40.77
CA GLN A 171 8.61 2.93 -40.11
C GLN A 171 8.82 2.28 -38.72
N ASP A 172 8.08 1.22 -38.42
CA ASP A 172 8.35 0.39 -37.24
C ASP A 172 9.60 -0.48 -37.50
N PRO A 173 10.62 -0.43 -36.63
CA PRO A 173 11.83 -1.21 -36.83
C PRO A 173 11.61 -2.73 -36.94
N SER A 174 10.61 -3.27 -36.25
CA SER A 174 10.31 -4.71 -36.19
C SER A 174 9.74 -5.24 -37.52
N VAL A 175 9.26 -4.37 -38.43
CA VAL A 175 8.61 -4.76 -39.68
C VAL A 175 9.50 -5.61 -40.60
N ARG A 176 10.84 -5.46 -40.45
CA ARG A 176 11.83 -6.25 -41.24
C ARG A 176 11.73 -7.74 -40.93
N GLU A 177 11.39 -8.08 -39.69
CA GLU A 177 11.33 -9.47 -39.24
C GLU A 177 9.89 -10.01 -39.29
N ASN A 178 8.93 -9.22 -38.76
CA ASN A 178 7.55 -9.66 -38.56
C ASN A 178 6.58 -9.23 -39.66
N LYS A 179 7.03 -8.47 -40.68
CA LYS A 179 6.18 -7.93 -41.75
C LYS A 179 4.94 -7.17 -41.26
N GLY A 180 5.05 -6.62 -40.07
CA GLY A 180 3.99 -5.89 -39.35
C GLY A 180 3.11 -6.73 -38.44
N ASP A 181 3.23 -8.06 -38.41
CA ASP A 181 2.46 -8.92 -37.50
C ASP A 181 3.00 -8.82 -36.08
N LEU A 182 2.12 -8.44 -35.15
CA LEU A 182 2.43 -8.28 -33.73
C LEU A 182 2.12 -9.53 -32.91
N GLY A 183 1.60 -10.58 -33.53
CA GLY A 183 1.09 -11.75 -32.84
C GLY A 183 -0.15 -11.43 -31.97
N TYR A 184 -0.46 -12.34 -31.05
CA TYR A 184 -1.54 -12.15 -30.11
C TYR A 184 -1.11 -11.26 -28.91
N PHE A 185 -1.98 -10.34 -28.54
CA PHE A 185 -1.80 -9.51 -27.36
C PHE A 185 -3.12 -9.28 -26.62
N THR A 186 -3.05 -8.91 -25.35
CA THR A 186 -4.19 -8.55 -24.52
C THR A 186 -4.05 -7.10 -24.01
N VAL A 187 -4.92 -6.69 -23.12
CA VAL A 187 -4.94 -5.34 -22.51
C VAL A 187 -3.60 -4.97 -21.89
N PHE A 188 -3.23 -3.69 -21.92
CA PHE A 188 -1.97 -3.10 -21.41
C PHE A 188 -0.68 -3.54 -22.10
N ARG A 189 -0.77 -4.24 -23.23
CA ARG A 189 0.42 -4.62 -24.02
C ARG A 189 0.78 -3.56 -25.05
N MET A 190 -0.20 -2.80 -25.51
CA MET A 190 -0.04 -1.71 -26.48
C MET A 190 -0.43 -0.39 -25.84
N VAL A 191 0.04 0.73 -26.39
CA VAL A 191 -0.42 2.07 -25.96
C VAL A 191 -1.92 2.20 -26.14
N TYR A 192 -2.57 2.88 -25.23
CA TYR A 192 -4.04 2.87 -25.11
C TYR A 192 -4.80 3.25 -26.39
N PRO A 193 -4.40 4.28 -27.19
CA PRO A 193 -5.11 4.57 -28.45
C PRO A 193 -5.02 3.44 -29.47
N PHE A 194 -3.85 2.79 -29.58
CA PHE A 194 -3.64 1.63 -30.45
C PHE A 194 -4.51 0.45 -30.00
N GLU A 195 -4.43 0.10 -28.72
CA GLU A 195 -5.21 -0.97 -28.11
C GLU A 195 -6.72 -0.73 -28.33
N SER A 196 -7.19 0.49 -28.06
CA SER A 196 -8.61 0.84 -28.24
C SER A 196 -9.08 0.67 -29.68
N ALA A 197 -8.24 1.03 -30.66
CA ALA A 197 -8.55 0.84 -32.05
C ALA A 197 -8.54 -0.65 -32.45
N ALA A 198 -7.56 -1.42 -31.97
CA ALA A 198 -7.48 -2.85 -32.25
C ALA A 198 -8.73 -3.59 -31.73
N TYR A 199 -9.15 -3.33 -30.47
CA TYR A 199 -10.35 -3.97 -29.90
C TYR A 199 -11.66 -3.56 -30.56
N LYS A 200 -11.72 -2.36 -31.18
CA LYS A 200 -12.89 -1.85 -31.91
C LYS A 200 -12.95 -2.27 -33.37
N THR A 201 -11.80 -2.64 -33.96
CA THR A 201 -11.73 -3.03 -35.39
C THR A 201 -12.20 -4.48 -35.57
N PRO A 202 -13.18 -4.74 -36.43
CA PRO A 202 -13.61 -6.11 -36.70
C PRO A 202 -12.50 -6.97 -37.33
N VAL A 203 -12.55 -8.28 -37.06
CA VAL A 203 -11.62 -9.24 -37.66
C VAL A 203 -11.70 -9.15 -39.22
N GLY A 204 -10.53 -9.17 -39.87
CA GLY A 204 -10.39 -9.01 -41.32
C GLY A 204 -10.44 -7.56 -41.82
N LYS A 205 -10.66 -6.57 -40.93
CA LYS A 205 -10.73 -5.14 -41.29
C LYS A 205 -9.50 -4.37 -40.87
N ILE A 206 -9.34 -3.18 -41.48
CA ILE A 206 -8.26 -2.22 -41.17
C ILE A 206 -8.87 -1.02 -40.51
N SER A 207 -8.25 -0.55 -39.42
CA SER A 207 -8.66 0.66 -38.71
C SER A 207 -8.54 1.92 -39.58
N ASN A 208 -9.19 3.01 -39.19
CA ASN A 208 -8.74 4.34 -39.64
C ASN A 208 -7.37 4.65 -39.05
N PRO A 209 -6.63 5.65 -39.60
CA PRO A 209 -5.36 6.05 -39.02
C PRO A 209 -5.51 6.43 -37.57
N VAL A 210 -4.77 5.78 -36.67
CA VAL A 210 -4.83 5.96 -35.20
C VAL A 210 -3.60 6.72 -34.76
N ARG A 211 -3.78 7.89 -34.14
CA ARG A 211 -2.68 8.68 -33.59
C ARG A 211 -2.22 8.11 -32.24
N THR A 212 -0.94 7.86 -32.11
CA THR A 212 -0.25 7.58 -30.83
C THR A 212 0.97 8.50 -30.69
N ARG A 213 1.68 8.45 -29.59
CA ARG A 213 2.94 9.19 -29.41
C ARG A 213 4.00 8.85 -30.47
N PHE A 214 3.93 7.68 -31.11
CA PHE A 214 4.88 7.24 -32.14
C PHE A 214 4.54 7.74 -33.55
N GLY A 215 3.26 8.04 -33.83
CA GLY A 215 2.81 8.41 -35.16
C GLY A 215 1.40 7.97 -35.47
N TYR A 216 1.08 7.78 -36.74
CA TYR A 216 -0.19 7.21 -37.21
C TYR A 216 -0.02 5.74 -37.52
N HIS A 217 -0.93 4.93 -36.96
CA HIS A 217 -0.98 3.49 -37.18
C HIS A 217 -2.19 3.12 -38.03
N LEU A 218 -1.97 2.22 -38.97
CA LEU A 218 -3.02 1.42 -39.61
C LEU A 218 -2.97 0.03 -38.98
N ILE A 219 -4.08 -0.44 -38.43
CA ILE A 219 -4.16 -1.69 -37.66
C ILE A 219 -5.10 -2.63 -38.37
N LYS A 220 -4.60 -3.78 -38.84
CA LYS A 220 -5.39 -4.87 -39.43
C LYS A 220 -5.57 -5.95 -38.37
N VAL A 221 -6.79 -6.15 -37.90
CA VAL A 221 -7.10 -7.24 -36.96
C VAL A 221 -7.28 -8.53 -37.77
N THR A 222 -6.45 -9.53 -37.47
CA THR A 222 -6.45 -10.81 -38.21
C THR A 222 -7.21 -11.90 -37.47
N ASP A 223 -7.21 -11.87 -36.14
CA ASP A 223 -7.95 -12.84 -35.34
C ASP A 223 -8.33 -12.25 -33.97
N LYS A 224 -9.34 -12.88 -33.34
CA LYS A 224 -9.79 -12.58 -31.96
C LYS A 224 -10.28 -13.86 -31.30
N ARG A 225 -9.70 -14.18 -30.15
CA ARG A 225 -10.05 -15.38 -29.38
C ARG A 225 -10.23 -15.08 -27.89
N ASP A 226 -10.73 -16.06 -27.16
CA ASP A 226 -10.76 -15.98 -25.70
C ASP A 226 -9.33 -16.03 -25.15
N ASN A 227 -9.09 -15.21 -24.12
CA ASN A 227 -7.81 -15.20 -23.47
C ASN A 227 -7.59 -16.51 -22.71
N ARG A 228 -6.47 -17.15 -22.99
CA ARG A 228 -6.08 -18.45 -22.42
C ARG A 228 -5.62 -18.39 -20.97
N GLY A 229 -5.56 -17.19 -20.38
CA GLY A 229 -4.98 -16.94 -19.06
C GLY A 229 -3.45 -16.97 -19.11
N GLU A 230 -2.84 -17.34 -18.00
CA GLU A 230 -1.39 -17.50 -17.89
C GLU A 230 -1.05 -18.95 -17.53
N ILE A 231 0.19 -19.32 -17.80
CA ILE A 231 0.67 -20.69 -17.61
C ILE A 231 2.07 -20.68 -16.99
N THR A 232 2.33 -21.64 -16.14
CA THR A 232 3.67 -21.98 -15.64
C THR A 232 4.06 -23.35 -16.20
N VAL A 233 5.20 -23.41 -16.88
CA VAL A 233 5.73 -24.64 -17.47
C VAL A 233 7.20 -24.82 -17.09
N ALA A 234 7.68 -26.05 -17.20
CA ALA A 234 9.11 -26.34 -17.31
C ALA A 234 9.44 -26.78 -18.71
N HIS A 235 10.66 -26.49 -19.19
CA HIS A 235 11.11 -26.95 -20.49
C HIS A 235 12.53 -27.52 -20.46
N ILE A 236 12.81 -28.35 -21.44
CA ILE A 236 14.14 -28.78 -21.85
C ILE A 236 14.35 -28.24 -23.24
N MET A 237 15.40 -27.47 -23.45
CA MET A 237 15.75 -26.89 -24.77
C MET A 237 17.12 -27.38 -25.19
N LEU A 238 17.22 -27.79 -26.44
CA LEU A 238 18.49 -28.01 -27.14
C LEU A 238 18.59 -26.98 -28.27
N MET A 239 19.60 -26.13 -28.22
CA MET A 239 19.81 -25.06 -29.20
C MET A 239 20.09 -25.61 -30.61
N LYS A 240 19.76 -24.83 -31.63
CA LYS A 240 20.18 -25.11 -32.99
C LYS A 240 21.71 -25.16 -33.04
N PRO A 241 22.30 -26.13 -33.76
CA PRO A 241 23.76 -26.21 -33.88
C PRO A 241 24.28 -24.99 -34.65
N GLU A 242 25.44 -24.48 -34.26
CA GLU A 242 26.13 -23.39 -34.99
C GLU A 242 26.41 -23.79 -36.44
N GLU A 243 26.81 -25.05 -36.67
CA GLU A 243 26.98 -25.63 -37.99
C GLU A 243 25.61 -26.08 -38.51
N ASN A 244 25.02 -25.31 -39.41
CA ASN A 244 23.71 -25.60 -39.99
C ASN A 244 23.79 -26.72 -41.07
N THR A 245 24.40 -27.85 -40.68
CA THR A 245 24.47 -29.05 -41.57
C THR A 245 23.35 -30.02 -41.24
N PRO A 246 22.83 -30.79 -42.24
CA PRO A 246 21.79 -31.78 -42.03
C PRO A 246 22.17 -32.82 -40.95
N GLU A 247 23.43 -33.19 -40.87
CA GLU A 247 23.98 -34.12 -39.89
C GLU A 247 23.95 -33.55 -38.47
N ALA A 248 24.34 -32.29 -38.28
CA ALA A 248 24.32 -31.61 -37.00
C ALA A 248 22.89 -31.43 -36.50
N ILE A 249 21.97 -31.00 -37.36
CA ILE A 249 20.54 -30.84 -37.07
C ILE A 249 19.94 -32.19 -36.65
N SER A 250 20.22 -33.26 -37.43
CA SER A 250 19.73 -34.62 -37.14
C SER A 250 20.20 -35.13 -35.78
N LYS A 251 21.46 -34.83 -35.40
CA LYS A 251 22.03 -35.23 -34.12
C LYS A 251 21.32 -34.52 -32.92
N VAL A 252 21.04 -33.23 -33.02
CA VAL A 252 20.29 -32.52 -32.00
C VAL A 252 18.88 -33.08 -31.86
N LYS A 253 18.23 -33.35 -33.01
CA LYS A 253 16.89 -33.98 -33.01
C LYS A 253 16.93 -35.37 -32.37
N GLN A 254 17.89 -36.19 -32.71
CA GLN A 254 18.05 -37.50 -32.06
C GLN A 254 18.24 -37.38 -30.55
N THR A 255 19.06 -36.41 -30.08
CA THR A 255 19.31 -36.21 -28.66
C THR A 255 18.02 -35.83 -27.92
N ILE A 256 17.20 -34.89 -28.48
CA ILE A 256 15.95 -34.52 -27.83
C ILE A 256 14.94 -35.68 -27.82
N ASP A 257 14.90 -36.52 -28.86
CA ASP A 257 14.05 -37.70 -28.91
C ASP A 257 14.49 -38.76 -27.86
N GLU A 258 15.81 -38.93 -27.66
CA GLU A 258 16.35 -39.79 -26.60
C GLU A 258 16.00 -39.29 -25.20
N ILE A 259 16.08 -37.97 -24.95
CA ILE A 259 15.65 -37.35 -23.71
C ILE A 259 14.14 -37.59 -23.48
N TYR A 260 13.33 -37.40 -24.52
CA TYR A 260 11.89 -37.70 -24.47
C TYR A 260 11.61 -39.17 -24.13
N ALA A 261 12.34 -40.11 -24.75
CA ALA A 261 12.21 -41.51 -24.48
C ALA A 261 12.55 -41.86 -23.00
N LYS A 262 13.58 -41.21 -22.41
CA LYS A 262 13.92 -41.35 -21.00
C LYS A 262 12.80 -40.86 -20.08
N ILE A 263 12.18 -39.70 -20.41
CA ILE A 263 11.02 -39.16 -19.69
C ILE A 263 9.86 -40.19 -19.71
N GLN A 264 9.59 -40.81 -20.88
CA GLN A 264 8.55 -41.82 -21.06
C GLN A 264 8.85 -43.11 -20.26
N GLN A 265 10.12 -43.38 -19.97
CA GLN A 265 10.56 -44.48 -19.13
C GLN A 265 10.48 -44.17 -17.62
N GLY A 266 10.07 -42.95 -17.25
CA GLY A 266 9.88 -42.50 -15.87
C GLY A 266 11.07 -41.75 -15.25
N GLU A 267 12.10 -41.42 -16.03
CA GLU A 267 13.18 -40.53 -15.53
C GLU A 267 12.62 -39.15 -15.17
N ASN A 268 13.20 -38.55 -14.13
CA ASN A 268 12.74 -37.26 -13.62
C ASN A 268 13.03 -36.14 -14.61
N PHE A 269 11.98 -35.39 -14.99
CA PHE A 269 12.04 -34.29 -15.96
C PHE A 269 13.00 -33.19 -15.50
N GLU A 270 12.92 -32.80 -14.23
CA GLU A 270 13.69 -31.71 -13.65
C GLU A 270 15.20 -32.05 -13.61
N ALA A 271 15.52 -33.31 -13.35
CA ALA A 271 16.91 -33.79 -13.41
C ALA A 271 17.46 -33.78 -14.84
N LEU A 272 16.67 -34.23 -15.80
CA LEU A 272 17.04 -34.19 -17.22
C LEU A 272 17.18 -32.75 -17.74
N ALA A 273 16.31 -31.83 -17.30
CA ALA A 273 16.43 -30.42 -17.61
C ALA A 273 17.74 -29.84 -17.06
N GLY A 274 18.09 -30.14 -15.82
CA GLY A 274 19.37 -29.72 -15.22
C GLY A 274 20.60 -30.24 -15.93
N GLN A 275 20.52 -31.46 -16.48
CA GLN A 275 21.65 -32.13 -17.13
C GLN A 275 21.81 -31.76 -18.61
N PHE A 276 20.72 -31.66 -19.35
CA PHE A 276 20.75 -31.59 -20.83
C PHE A 276 20.27 -30.28 -21.41
N SER A 277 19.52 -29.45 -20.66
CA SER A 277 18.98 -28.22 -21.23
C SER A 277 20.08 -27.17 -21.48
N ASP A 278 20.05 -26.62 -22.69
CA ASP A 278 20.89 -25.49 -23.07
C ASP A 278 20.39 -24.14 -22.56
N ASP A 279 19.12 -24.04 -22.12
CA ASP A 279 18.64 -22.87 -21.42
C ASP A 279 19.16 -22.88 -19.98
N LYS A 280 20.34 -22.30 -19.79
CA LYS A 280 20.99 -22.22 -18.46
C LYS A 280 20.22 -21.37 -17.46
N SER A 281 19.34 -20.50 -17.90
CA SER A 281 18.54 -19.64 -17.02
C SER A 281 17.47 -20.42 -16.24
N SER A 282 16.94 -21.49 -16.84
CA SER A 282 15.91 -22.35 -16.26
C SER A 282 16.43 -23.74 -15.83
N ALA A 283 17.47 -24.25 -16.48
CA ALA A 283 18.01 -25.61 -16.25
C ALA A 283 18.27 -25.89 -14.77
N ALA A 284 18.95 -24.99 -14.05
CA ALA A 284 19.25 -25.11 -12.61
C ALA A 284 17.99 -25.13 -11.71
N LYS A 285 16.84 -24.74 -12.24
CA LYS A 285 15.54 -24.75 -11.59
C LYS A 285 14.63 -25.88 -12.15
N GLY A 286 15.22 -26.94 -12.67
CA GLY A 286 14.49 -28.04 -13.29
C GLY A 286 13.77 -27.66 -14.58
N GLY A 287 14.24 -26.63 -15.29
CA GLY A 287 13.65 -26.13 -16.52
C GLY A 287 12.45 -25.19 -16.31
N GLN A 288 12.09 -24.80 -15.09
CA GLN A 288 10.91 -23.99 -14.83
C GLN A 288 11.09 -22.55 -15.33
N LEU A 289 10.14 -22.11 -16.16
CA LEU A 289 10.02 -20.74 -16.64
C LEU A 289 9.16 -19.89 -15.69
N GLN A 290 9.34 -18.58 -15.81
CA GLN A 290 8.41 -17.65 -15.18
C GLN A 290 7.02 -17.81 -15.80
N ARG A 291 5.99 -17.54 -14.99
CA ARG A 291 4.60 -17.51 -15.44
C ARG A 291 4.44 -16.51 -16.58
N PHE A 292 3.77 -16.92 -17.67
CA PHE A 292 3.55 -16.09 -18.86
C PHE A 292 2.16 -16.31 -19.45
N GLY A 293 1.69 -15.28 -20.17
CA GLY A 293 0.49 -15.29 -21.01
C GLY A 293 0.85 -15.20 -22.50
N SER A 294 -0.16 -15.20 -23.35
CA SER A 294 0.00 -15.10 -24.81
C SER A 294 0.74 -13.84 -25.24
N GLY A 295 1.69 -13.98 -26.19
CA GLY A 295 2.50 -12.89 -26.73
C GLY A 295 3.58 -12.39 -25.78
N GLN A 296 3.92 -13.12 -24.73
CA GLN A 296 5.00 -12.75 -23.79
C GLN A 296 6.32 -13.46 -24.09
N LEU A 297 6.28 -14.54 -24.83
CA LEU A 297 7.47 -15.24 -25.31
C LEU A 297 7.74 -14.93 -26.79
N SER A 298 9.00 -15.02 -27.18
CA SER A 298 9.43 -14.73 -28.56
C SER A 298 9.15 -15.87 -29.56
N SER A 299 8.41 -16.91 -29.17
CA SER A 299 8.02 -18.03 -30.01
C SER A 299 6.55 -18.39 -29.84
N GLU A 300 5.79 -18.17 -30.91
CA GLU A 300 4.37 -18.54 -30.99
C GLU A 300 4.19 -20.08 -30.99
N GLU A 301 5.14 -20.83 -31.59
CA GLU A 301 5.14 -22.27 -31.57
C GLU A 301 5.26 -22.82 -30.18
N PHE A 302 6.18 -22.27 -29.38
CA PHE A 302 6.35 -22.66 -27.99
C PHE A 302 5.08 -22.39 -27.18
N GLU A 303 4.52 -21.18 -27.27
CA GLU A 303 3.27 -20.84 -26.57
C GLU A 303 2.12 -21.74 -27.01
N THR A 304 2.01 -22.07 -28.30
CA THR A 304 0.94 -22.92 -28.82
C THR A 304 1.01 -24.33 -28.21
N VAL A 305 2.19 -24.93 -28.14
CA VAL A 305 2.39 -26.24 -27.53
C VAL A 305 2.12 -26.15 -26.01
N ALA A 306 2.69 -25.15 -25.32
CA ALA A 306 2.54 -25.01 -23.88
C ALA A 306 1.07 -24.86 -23.46
N PHE A 307 0.32 -23.96 -24.09
CA PHE A 307 -1.12 -23.78 -23.80
C PHE A 307 -1.99 -24.96 -24.28
N GLY A 308 -1.49 -25.78 -25.22
CA GLY A 308 -2.16 -26.99 -25.69
C GLY A 308 -2.19 -28.11 -24.67
N LEU A 309 -1.23 -28.15 -23.73
CA LEU A 309 -1.20 -29.13 -22.63
C LEU A 309 -2.42 -28.92 -21.73
N LYS A 310 -3.05 -30.01 -21.26
CA LYS A 310 -4.34 -29.96 -20.55
C LYS A 310 -4.20 -30.17 -19.06
N GLU A 311 -3.42 -31.15 -18.65
CA GLU A 311 -3.34 -31.62 -17.29
C GLU A 311 -1.98 -31.31 -16.64
N LYS A 312 -1.99 -30.99 -15.35
CA LYS A 312 -0.76 -30.81 -14.58
C LYS A 312 0.14 -32.03 -14.70
N GLY A 313 1.40 -31.80 -15.07
CA GLY A 313 2.38 -32.87 -15.29
C GLY A 313 2.40 -33.40 -16.70
N GLU A 314 1.47 -33.02 -17.58
CA GLU A 314 1.46 -33.40 -19.00
C GLU A 314 2.71 -32.88 -19.70
N ILE A 315 3.29 -33.69 -20.57
CA ILE A 315 4.56 -33.42 -21.25
C ILE A 315 4.31 -33.45 -22.77
N SER A 316 4.80 -32.41 -23.45
CA SER A 316 4.71 -32.35 -24.93
C SER A 316 5.61 -33.37 -25.58
N LYS A 317 5.29 -33.73 -26.84
CA LYS A 317 6.30 -34.32 -27.75
C LYS A 317 7.39 -33.28 -28.04
N PRO A 318 8.60 -33.73 -28.44
CA PRO A 318 9.61 -32.81 -28.97
C PRO A 318 9.07 -32.00 -30.14
N PHE A 319 9.32 -30.70 -30.13
CA PHE A 319 8.94 -29.77 -31.21
C PHE A 319 10.04 -28.74 -31.45
N GLU A 320 10.07 -28.14 -32.64
CA GLU A 320 11.08 -27.17 -33.02
C GLU A 320 10.55 -25.75 -32.98
N THR A 321 11.42 -24.81 -32.58
CA THR A 321 11.21 -23.37 -32.71
C THR A 321 12.42 -22.71 -33.35
N GLN A 322 12.38 -21.39 -33.54
CA GLN A 322 13.55 -20.66 -34.05
C GLN A 322 14.80 -20.82 -33.16
N PHE A 323 14.66 -21.15 -31.89
CA PHE A 323 15.76 -21.30 -30.91
C PHE A 323 16.35 -22.71 -30.88
N GLY A 324 15.59 -23.72 -31.26
CA GLY A 324 15.99 -25.11 -31.18
C GLY A 324 14.84 -26.06 -30.90
N TRP A 325 15.16 -27.23 -30.37
CA TRP A 325 14.21 -28.28 -30.01
C TRP A 325 13.80 -28.15 -28.53
N HIS A 326 12.52 -28.36 -28.27
CA HIS A 326 11.95 -28.22 -26.90
C HIS A 326 11.11 -29.45 -26.53
N ILE A 327 11.09 -29.76 -25.24
CA ILE A 327 10.07 -30.58 -24.57
C ILE A 327 9.51 -29.70 -23.42
N VAL A 328 8.20 -29.59 -23.30
CA VAL A 328 7.52 -28.75 -22.30
C VAL A 328 6.69 -29.62 -21.36
N LYS A 329 6.77 -29.34 -20.06
CA LYS A 329 5.94 -29.96 -19.01
C LYS A 329 5.05 -28.91 -18.37
N LEU A 330 3.75 -29.17 -18.31
CA LEU A 330 2.80 -28.28 -17.64
C LEU A 330 2.95 -28.37 -16.12
N ILE A 331 3.22 -27.24 -15.47
CA ILE A 331 3.25 -27.12 -14.02
C ILE A 331 1.89 -26.65 -13.51
N GLU A 332 1.37 -25.54 -14.05
CA GLU A 332 0.10 -24.96 -13.60
C GLU A 332 -0.52 -24.05 -14.65
N LYS A 333 -1.85 -24.09 -14.77
CA LYS A 333 -2.64 -23.10 -15.52
C LYS A 333 -3.27 -22.10 -14.56
N HIS A 334 -3.22 -20.84 -14.92
CA HIS A 334 -3.76 -19.73 -14.14
C HIS A 334 -4.89 -19.08 -14.94
N PRO A 335 -6.15 -19.46 -14.69
CA PRO A 335 -7.30 -18.86 -15.37
C PRO A 335 -7.46 -17.39 -14.97
N ILE A 336 -8.12 -16.63 -15.84
CA ILE A 336 -8.46 -15.24 -15.54
C ILE A 336 -9.41 -15.21 -14.34
N GLN A 337 -9.06 -14.41 -13.36
CA GLN A 337 -9.87 -14.21 -12.15
C GLN A 337 -11.07 -13.32 -12.41
N SER A 338 -12.03 -13.26 -11.47
CA SER A 338 -13.19 -12.37 -11.57
C SER A 338 -12.77 -10.89 -11.51
N ILE A 339 -13.64 -10.00 -11.99
CA ILE A 339 -13.38 -8.56 -11.95
C ILE A 339 -13.16 -8.05 -10.52
N GLU A 340 -13.87 -8.60 -9.54
CA GLU A 340 -13.74 -8.24 -8.13
C GLU A 340 -12.33 -8.55 -7.60
N GLN A 341 -11.80 -9.72 -7.97
CA GLN A 341 -10.45 -10.14 -7.57
C GLN A 341 -9.36 -9.33 -8.29
N MET A 342 -9.58 -8.96 -9.56
CA MET A 342 -8.63 -8.23 -10.38
C MET A 342 -8.71 -6.71 -10.22
N LYS A 343 -9.75 -6.17 -9.57
CA LYS A 343 -10.05 -4.74 -9.52
C LYS A 343 -8.85 -3.89 -9.10
N ASN A 344 -8.19 -4.26 -8.02
CA ASN A 344 -7.04 -3.50 -7.49
C ASN A 344 -5.83 -3.56 -8.44
N GLU A 345 -5.60 -4.69 -9.08
CA GLU A 345 -4.52 -4.84 -10.07
C GLU A 345 -4.79 -3.99 -11.31
N LEU A 346 -6.00 -4.06 -11.86
CA LEU A 346 -6.43 -3.28 -13.03
C LEU A 346 -6.37 -1.77 -12.73
N GLU A 347 -6.84 -1.34 -11.58
CA GLU A 347 -6.75 0.07 -11.16
C GLU A 347 -5.31 0.55 -11.08
N ASN A 348 -4.40 -0.25 -10.52
CA ASN A 348 -2.99 0.09 -10.45
C ASN A 348 -2.32 0.14 -11.84
N LYS A 349 -2.70 -0.75 -12.76
CA LYS A 349 -2.24 -0.71 -14.16
C LYS A 349 -2.76 0.54 -14.87
N ILE A 350 -4.04 0.88 -14.73
CA ILE A 350 -4.67 2.09 -15.29
C ILE A 350 -3.96 3.36 -14.80
N LYS A 351 -3.61 3.45 -13.52
CA LYS A 351 -2.90 4.61 -12.96
C LYS A 351 -1.50 4.84 -13.55
N ARG A 352 -0.87 3.79 -14.09
CA ARG A 352 0.46 3.84 -14.72
C ARG A 352 0.43 3.91 -16.24
N ASP A 353 -0.74 3.85 -16.82
CA ASP A 353 -1.00 3.84 -18.25
C ASP A 353 -1.51 5.21 -18.73
N GLU A 354 -1.55 5.44 -20.05
CA GLU A 354 -2.11 6.67 -20.65
C GLU A 354 -3.57 6.91 -20.27
N ARG A 355 -4.30 5.90 -19.81
CA ARG A 355 -5.67 6.02 -19.27
C ARG A 355 -5.76 6.94 -18.05
N SER A 356 -4.67 7.09 -17.29
CA SER A 356 -4.61 8.02 -16.16
C SER A 356 -4.89 9.47 -16.58
N MET A 357 -4.50 9.85 -17.78
CA MET A 357 -4.77 11.18 -18.35
C MET A 357 -6.28 11.40 -18.59
N ILE A 358 -7.02 10.34 -18.95
CA ILE A 358 -8.48 10.41 -19.13
C ILE A 358 -9.15 10.73 -17.80
N ILE A 359 -8.72 10.05 -16.72
CA ILE A 359 -9.24 10.28 -15.36
C ILE A 359 -8.98 11.73 -14.93
N THR A 360 -7.75 12.20 -15.11
CA THR A 360 -7.34 13.57 -14.74
C THR A 360 -8.09 14.62 -15.57
N THR A 361 -8.22 14.41 -16.89
CA THR A 361 -8.95 15.31 -17.78
C THR A 361 -10.45 15.36 -17.41
N SER A 362 -11.05 14.20 -17.13
CA SER A 362 -12.45 14.13 -16.70
C SER A 362 -12.67 14.84 -15.38
N LEU A 363 -11.79 14.66 -14.41
CA LEU A 363 -11.83 15.40 -13.15
C LEU A 363 -11.73 16.91 -13.39
N ALA A 364 -10.76 17.36 -14.19
CA ALA A 364 -10.60 18.77 -14.50
C ALA A 364 -11.85 19.37 -15.17
N GLN A 365 -12.50 18.63 -16.08
CA GLN A 365 -13.77 19.07 -16.70
C GLN A 365 -14.90 19.20 -15.68
N LYS A 366 -15.04 18.24 -14.75
CA LYS A 366 -16.01 18.33 -13.66
C LYS A 366 -15.76 19.54 -12.76
N LEU A 367 -14.47 19.79 -12.44
CA LEU A 367 -14.10 20.92 -11.60
C LEU A 367 -14.32 22.27 -12.29
N LYS A 368 -14.13 22.35 -13.62
CA LYS A 368 -14.51 23.54 -14.42
C LYS A 368 -16.02 23.82 -14.39
N ALA A 369 -16.83 22.78 -14.32
CA ALA A 369 -18.27 22.95 -14.20
C ALA A 369 -18.71 23.30 -12.77
N LYS A 370 -17.95 22.89 -11.77
CA LYS A 370 -18.25 23.07 -10.35
C LYS A 370 -17.82 24.44 -9.82
N TYR A 371 -16.58 24.84 -10.11
CA TYR A 371 -15.99 26.07 -9.58
C TYR A 371 -15.95 27.17 -10.64
N SER A 372 -16.32 28.38 -10.23
CA SER A 372 -16.11 29.56 -11.09
C SER A 372 -14.62 29.84 -11.21
N PHE A 373 -14.16 30.19 -12.42
CA PHE A 373 -12.80 30.62 -12.69
C PHE A 373 -12.83 31.93 -13.50
N GLU A 374 -12.51 32.99 -12.83
CA GLU A 374 -12.47 34.35 -13.45
C GLU A 374 -11.03 34.66 -13.87
N THR A 375 -10.81 34.95 -15.15
CA THR A 375 -9.52 35.40 -15.69
C THR A 375 -9.48 36.93 -15.73
N LEU A 376 -8.47 37.51 -15.13
CA LEU A 376 -8.26 38.97 -15.14
C LEU A 376 -7.54 39.34 -16.43
N ALA A 377 -8.32 39.84 -17.38
CA ALA A 377 -7.89 40.02 -18.76
C ALA A 377 -6.67 40.95 -18.95
N LYS A 378 -6.50 41.94 -18.08
CA LYS A 378 -5.35 42.88 -18.14
C LYS A 378 -4.04 42.12 -17.81
N GLU A 379 -4.04 41.36 -16.72
CA GLU A 379 -2.88 40.62 -16.24
C GLU A 379 -2.53 39.47 -17.19
N TYR A 380 -3.54 38.76 -17.73
CA TYR A 380 -3.35 37.76 -18.78
C TYR A 380 -2.67 38.32 -20.01
N LYS A 381 -3.15 39.48 -20.54
CA LYS A 381 -2.53 40.16 -21.69
C LYS A 381 -1.09 40.63 -21.38
N ASN A 382 -0.79 41.03 -20.17
CA ASN A 382 0.56 41.40 -19.78
C ASN A 382 1.50 40.19 -19.85
N VAL A 383 1.06 39.02 -19.38
CA VAL A 383 1.85 37.77 -19.51
C VAL A 383 2.03 37.39 -20.99
N GLU A 384 0.97 37.50 -21.80
CA GLU A 384 1.07 37.20 -23.25
C GLU A 384 2.15 38.05 -23.95
N LYS A 385 2.37 39.33 -23.55
CA LYS A 385 3.36 40.22 -24.13
C LYS A 385 4.80 39.93 -23.73
N ILE A 386 5.04 39.33 -22.55
CA ILE A 386 6.41 39.11 -22.07
C ILE A 386 7.00 37.77 -22.56
N VAL A 387 6.15 36.85 -23.05
CA VAL A 387 6.62 35.59 -23.63
C VAL A 387 7.05 35.82 -25.06
N ASN A 388 8.24 35.36 -25.43
CA ASN A 388 8.83 35.51 -26.75
C ASN A 388 9.40 34.22 -27.32
N ASP A 389 9.94 34.24 -28.55
CA ASP A 389 10.40 33.04 -29.28
C ASP A 389 11.53 32.29 -28.61
N ASN A 390 12.23 32.86 -27.63
CA ASN A 390 13.27 32.17 -26.86
C ASN A 390 12.70 30.99 -26.08
N ILE A 391 11.37 30.94 -25.83
CA ILE A 391 10.72 29.82 -25.17
C ILE A 391 10.87 28.52 -25.97
N TYR A 392 10.92 28.55 -27.28
CA TYR A 392 11.09 27.37 -28.15
C TYR A 392 12.51 26.81 -28.11
N SER A 393 13.51 27.65 -27.84
CA SER A 393 14.92 27.30 -27.67
C SER A 393 15.29 27.02 -26.20
N GLN A 394 14.31 27.07 -25.29
CA GLN A 394 14.50 26.82 -23.84
C GLN A 394 15.43 27.86 -23.17
N THR A 395 15.46 29.07 -23.72
CA THR A 395 16.31 30.19 -23.25
C THR A 395 15.49 31.41 -22.86
N TRP A 396 14.17 31.26 -22.74
CA TRP A 396 13.32 32.32 -22.25
C TRP A 396 13.55 32.55 -20.74
N GLU A 397 13.82 33.81 -20.39
CA GLU A 397 13.99 34.24 -18.99
C GLU A 397 12.82 35.11 -18.56
N ILE A 398 12.44 34.98 -17.31
CA ILE A 398 11.41 35.83 -16.70
C ILE A 398 11.96 37.24 -16.65
N PRO A 399 11.29 38.26 -17.25
CA PRO A 399 11.77 39.64 -17.24
C PRO A 399 12.04 40.15 -15.83
N ALA A 400 13.16 40.84 -15.65
CA ALA A 400 13.55 41.44 -14.38
C ALA A 400 12.59 42.57 -13.93
N GLU A 401 11.90 43.19 -14.88
CA GLU A 401 10.90 44.23 -14.62
C GLU A 401 9.62 43.62 -14.07
N LYS A 402 9.50 43.62 -12.73
CA LYS A 402 8.40 42.99 -11.99
C LYS A 402 7.05 43.69 -12.17
N GLU A 403 6.95 44.85 -12.82
CA GLU A 403 5.71 45.61 -12.91
C GLU A 403 4.63 44.90 -13.75
N ASN A 404 5.02 44.19 -14.80
CA ASN A 404 4.10 43.45 -15.68
C ASN A 404 3.68 42.08 -15.14
N ILE A 405 4.24 41.65 -14.01
CA ILE A 405 3.95 40.36 -13.38
C ILE A 405 3.43 40.46 -11.94
N LYS A 406 2.99 41.68 -11.56
CA LYS A 406 2.33 41.93 -10.26
C LYS A 406 0.83 41.66 -10.34
N GLY A 407 0.22 41.47 -9.16
CA GLY A 407 -1.23 41.27 -9.03
C GLY A 407 -1.66 39.82 -9.26
N ASP A 408 -2.95 39.64 -9.35
CA ASP A 408 -3.59 38.33 -9.54
C ASP A 408 -3.98 38.16 -11.01
N ILE A 409 -3.75 36.99 -11.60
CA ILE A 409 -4.13 36.68 -12.99
C ILE A 409 -5.50 36.01 -13.08
N ALA A 410 -5.91 35.38 -12.00
CA ALA A 410 -7.22 34.75 -11.95
C ALA A 410 -7.74 34.63 -10.50
N ILE A 411 -9.05 34.34 -10.38
CA ILE A 411 -9.73 34.12 -9.11
C ILE A 411 -10.58 32.85 -9.23
N ILE A 412 -10.42 31.90 -8.29
CA ILE A 412 -11.27 30.71 -8.20
C ILE A 412 -12.32 30.94 -7.12
N ASP A 413 -13.56 30.60 -7.45
CA ASP A 413 -14.74 30.60 -6.56
C ASP A 413 -14.89 31.91 -5.77
N LYS A 414 -14.60 33.03 -6.43
CA LYS A 414 -14.65 34.41 -5.92
C LYS A 414 -13.73 34.72 -4.72
N THR A 415 -13.00 33.73 -4.22
CA THR A 415 -12.23 33.83 -2.96
C THR A 415 -10.73 33.57 -3.14
N LYS A 416 -10.33 32.52 -3.86
CA LYS A 416 -8.94 32.15 -4.04
C LYS A 416 -8.30 32.94 -5.17
N LYS A 417 -7.47 33.90 -4.81
CA LYS A 417 -6.67 34.66 -5.75
C LYS A 417 -5.45 33.88 -6.20
N LEU A 418 -5.17 33.93 -7.50
CA LEU A 418 -4.03 33.26 -8.12
C LEU A 418 -3.05 34.31 -8.62
N PRO A 419 -1.86 34.43 -8.00
CA PRO A 419 -0.89 35.49 -8.37
C PRO A 419 -0.35 35.32 -9.79
N THR A 420 -0.19 36.39 -10.54
CA THR A 420 0.42 36.41 -11.88
C THR A 420 1.78 35.70 -11.92
N PRO A 421 2.69 35.89 -10.92
CA PRO A 421 3.97 35.17 -10.90
C PRO A 421 3.82 33.63 -10.93
N SER A 422 2.74 33.06 -10.41
CA SER A 422 2.55 31.60 -10.40
C SER A 422 2.37 31.04 -11.82
N PHE A 423 1.64 31.76 -12.69
CA PHE A 423 1.50 31.36 -14.09
C PHE A 423 2.79 31.61 -14.88
N VAL A 424 3.49 32.74 -14.63
CA VAL A 424 4.79 33.03 -15.27
C VAL A 424 5.83 31.94 -14.93
N ASN A 425 5.90 31.52 -13.67
CA ASN A 425 6.77 30.43 -13.24
C ASN A 425 6.36 29.10 -13.88
N TYR A 426 5.07 28.84 -14.03
CA TYR A 426 4.57 27.66 -14.75
C TYR A 426 5.05 27.68 -16.20
N ILE A 427 4.89 28.78 -16.95
CA ILE A 427 5.39 28.92 -18.33
C ILE A 427 6.89 28.61 -18.39
N ASN A 428 7.67 29.22 -17.47
CA ASN A 428 9.11 28.99 -17.40
C ASN A 428 9.48 27.51 -17.15
N SER A 429 8.71 26.82 -16.33
CA SER A 429 8.93 25.39 -16.10
C SER A 429 8.60 24.52 -17.31
N GLN A 430 7.60 24.92 -18.11
CA GLN A 430 7.13 24.15 -19.27
C GLN A 430 8.06 24.25 -20.48
N GLN A 431 8.91 25.26 -20.60
CA GLN A 431 9.82 25.37 -21.74
C GLN A 431 10.79 24.18 -21.89
N LYS A 432 11.07 23.43 -20.82
CA LYS A 432 11.88 22.20 -20.85
C LYS A 432 11.24 21.08 -21.67
N ASN A 433 9.95 21.16 -21.96
CA ASN A 433 9.18 20.14 -22.66
C ASN A 433 9.19 20.30 -24.19
N LYS A 434 10.16 21.01 -24.78
CA LYS A 434 10.27 21.27 -26.25
C LYS A 434 8.96 21.74 -26.86
N LEU A 435 8.51 22.92 -26.45
CA LEU A 435 7.25 23.52 -26.92
C LEU A 435 7.30 23.79 -28.44
N THR A 436 6.21 23.45 -29.16
CA THR A 436 6.14 23.58 -30.64
C THR A 436 4.93 24.35 -31.12
N THR A 437 3.93 24.61 -30.25
CA THR A 437 2.69 25.32 -30.61
C THR A 437 2.97 26.75 -31.05
N LYS A 438 2.64 27.10 -32.30
CA LYS A 438 2.77 28.46 -32.86
C LYS A 438 1.41 29.00 -33.28
N PRO A 439 1.18 30.32 -33.29
CA PRO A 439 2.07 31.38 -32.78
C PRO A 439 2.10 31.40 -31.24
N ILE A 440 3.02 32.20 -30.64
CA ILE A 440 3.19 32.35 -29.19
C ILE A 440 1.87 32.57 -28.45
N LYS A 441 0.98 33.40 -28.99
CA LYS A 441 -0.33 33.67 -28.43
C LYS A 441 -1.15 32.35 -28.22
N LYS A 442 -1.09 31.45 -29.18
CA LYS A 442 -1.75 30.12 -29.08
C LYS A 442 -1.07 29.23 -28.04
N LEU A 443 0.27 29.32 -27.96
CA LEU A 443 1.04 28.60 -26.94
C LEU A 443 0.68 29.08 -25.53
N VAL A 444 0.66 30.39 -25.29
CA VAL A 444 0.31 30.97 -24.00
C VAL A 444 -1.11 30.57 -23.59
N ALA A 445 -2.06 30.57 -24.53
CA ALA A 445 -3.44 30.14 -24.27
C ALA A 445 -3.52 28.62 -23.89
N GLU A 446 -2.76 27.77 -24.60
CA GLU A 446 -2.67 26.32 -24.27
C GLU A 446 -2.07 26.12 -22.88
N LEU A 447 -0.97 26.80 -22.57
CA LEU A 447 -0.33 26.74 -21.26
C LEU A 447 -1.24 27.27 -20.14
N PHE A 448 -2.01 28.33 -20.42
CA PHE A 448 -2.96 28.88 -19.46
C PHE A 448 -4.10 27.91 -19.14
N GLU A 449 -4.64 27.23 -20.15
CA GLU A 449 -5.69 26.23 -19.94
C GLU A 449 -5.17 25.02 -19.15
N ASN A 450 -3.93 24.59 -19.41
CA ASN A 450 -3.30 23.49 -18.65
C ASN A 450 -3.06 23.92 -17.19
N TRP A 451 -2.49 25.12 -16.98
CA TRP A 451 -2.28 25.68 -15.66
C TRP A 451 -3.60 25.87 -14.89
N LYS A 452 -4.65 26.36 -15.56
CA LYS A 452 -5.99 26.49 -14.99
C LYS A 452 -6.53 25.15 -14.47
N ASN A 453 -6.34 24.07 -15.25
CA ASN A 453 -6.74 22.74 -14.81
C ASN A 453 -5.98 22.32 -13.55
N GLU A 454 -4.66 22.55 -13.50
CA GLU A 454 -3.85 22.23 -12.32
C GLU A 454 -4.28 23.06 -11.10
N GLN A 455 -4.58 24.38 -11.29
CA GLN A 455 -5.05 25.23 -10.20
C GLN A 455 -6.42 24.79 -9.65
N LEU A 456 -7.34 24.38 -10.52
CA LEU A 456 -8.64 23.86 -10.11
C LEU A 456 -8.50 22.55 -9.33
N ILE A 457 -7.62 21.65 -9.77
CA ILE A 457 -7.32 20.40 -9.07
C ILE A 457 -6.68 20.68 -7.70
N THR A 458 -5.74 21.64 -7.64
CA THR A 458 -5.11 22.06 -6.40
C THR A 458 -6.13 22.66 -5.43
N TYR A 459 -6.97 23.58 -5.92
CA TYR A 459 -8.03 24.19 -5.13
C TYR A 459 -9.01 23.14 -4.58
N TYR A 460 -9.43 22.20 -5.41
CA TYR A 460 -10.27 21.09 -4.97
C TYR A 460 -9.61 20.26 -3.88
N ASN A 461 -8.33 19.91 -4.05
CA ASN A 461 -7.57 19.19 -3.03
C ASN A 461 -7.49 19.97 -1.70
N GLU A 462 -7.22 21.28 -1.76
CA GLU A 462 -7.18 22.16 -0.59
C GLU A 462 -8.53 22.24 0.15
N ASN A 463 -9.63 21.99 -0.56
CA ASN A 463 -11.00 22.11 -0.03
C ASN A 463 -11.68 20.79 0.30
N LEU A 464 -10.97 19.65 0.28
CA LEU A 464 -11.56 18.34 0.54
C LEU A 464 -12.29 18.25 1.89
N GLU A 465 -11.78 18.90 2.93
CA GLU A 465 -12.41 18.97 4.26
C GLU A 465 -13.76 19.71 4.25
N ASN A 466 -13.95 20.66 3.34
CA ASN A 466 -15.20 21.39 3.17
C ASN A 466 -16.18 20.63 2.26
N GLU A 467 -15.66 19.87 1.31
CA GLU A 467 -16.43 19.15 0.31
C GLU A 467 -16.97 17.81 0.82
N PHE A 468 -16.18 17.13 1.67
CA PHE A 468 -16.49 15.77 2.15
C PHE A 468 -16.43 15.70 3.68
N PRO A 469 -17.61 15.65 4.33
CA PRO A 469 -17.64 15.51 5.80
C PRO A 469 -16.84 14.30 6.31
N GLU A 470 -16.86 13.19 5.60
CA GLU A 470 -16.11 11.99 5.99
C GLU A 470 -14.59 12.25 5.94
N PHE A 471 -14.08 12.93 4.91
CA PHE A 471 -12.66 13.30 4.81
C PHE A 471 -12.26 14.18 5.99
N LYS A 472 -13.09 15.19 6.29
CA LYS A 472 -12.88 16.05 7.47
C LYS A 472 -12.83 15.25 8.77
N HIS A 473 -13.78 14.34 8.98
CA HIS A 473 -13.86 13.52 10.20
C HIS A 473 -12.62 12.63 10.36
N ILE A 474 -12.18 11.97 9.29
CA ILE A 474 -10.97 11.14 9.31
C ILE A 474 -9.74 12.00 9.65
N MET A 475 -9.63 13.18 9.04
CA MET A 475 -8.51 14.10 9.30
C MET A 475 -8.53 14.65 10.74
N ASP A 476 -9.71 14.99 11.28
CA ASP A 476 -9.86 15.45 12.66
C ASP A 476 -9.46 14.34 13.66
N GLU A 477 -9.92 13.10 13.45
CA GLU A 477 -9.55 11.95 14.28
C GLU A 477 -8.04 11.65 14.21
N TYR A 478 -7.44 11.71 13.04
CA TYR A 478 -6.00 11.47 12.89
C TYR A 478 -5.17 12.56 13.55
N ARG A 479 -5.57 13.83 13.38
CA ARG A 479 -4.96 15.00 14.01
C ARG A 479 -4.97 14.87 15.53
N ASP A 480 -6.13 14.59 16.10
CA ASP A 480 -6.30 14.42 17.53
C ASP A 480 -5.51 13.21 18.04
N GLY A 481 -5.47 12.11 17.28
CA GLY A 481 -4.69 10.91 17.62
C GLY A 481 -3.18 11.17 17.71
N LEU A 482 -2.62 11.91 16.77
CA LEU A 482 -1.20 12.30 16.80
C LEU A 482 -0.89 13.18 18.00
N LEU A 483 -1.77 14.16 18.30
CA LEU A 483 -1.61 15.02 19.47
C LEU A 483 -1.67 14.25 20.79
N LEU A 484 -2.55 13.26 20.87
CA LEU A 484 -2.64 12.40 22.05
C LEU A 484 -1.39 11.54 22.23
N PHE A 485 -0.86 10.99 21.15
CA PHE A 485 0.37 10.19 21.21
C PHE A 485 1.53 11.02 21.74
N ASP A 486 1.79 12.19 21.14
CA ASP A 486 2.85 13.10 21.57
C ASP A 486 2.66 13.58 23.02
N LEU A 487 1.40 13.83 23.40
CA LEU A 487 1.06 14.22 24.76
C LEU A 487 1.31 13.09 25.77
N MET A 488 0.91 11.86 25.44
CA MET A 488 1.16 10.69 26.30
C MET A 488 2.67 10.42 26.44
N GLU A 489 3.40 10.53 25.34
CA GLU A 489 4.85 10.40 25.39
C GLU A 489 5.47 11.40 26.37
N LYS A 490 5.05 12.66 26.30
CA LYS A 490 5.59 13.75 27.13
C LYS A 490 5.13 13.66 28.60
N GLU A 491 3.82 13.59 28.84
CA GLU A 491 3.23 13.75 30.16
C GLU A 491 3.16 12.46 30.99
N ILE A 492 3.28 11.29 30.32
CA ILE A 492 3.18 10.00 30.98
C ILE A 492 4.48 9.20 30.83
N TRP A 493 4.84 8.78 29.62
CA TRP A 493 5.92 7.82 29.43
C TRP A 493 7.31 8.38 29.72
N ASN A 494 7.59 9.61 29.28
CA ASN A 494 8.86 10.26 29.59
C ASN A 494 8.86 10.79 31.03
N LYS A 495 7.74 11.34 31.49
CA LYS A 495 7.62 11.84 32.87
C LYS A 495 7.81 10.73 33.89
N SER A 496 7.18 9.56 33.72
CA SER A 496 7.34 8.43 34.64
C SER A 496 8.80 7.97 34.82
N LYS A 497 9.66 8.26 33.84
CA LYS A 497 11.09 7.90 33.86
C LYS A 497 12.00 9.04 34.36
N SER A 498 11.63 10.28 34.07
CA SER A 498 12.48 11.47 34.30
C SER A 498 12.09 12.29 35.56
N ASP A 499 10.86 12.17 36.03
CA ASP A 499 10.38 12.86 37.21
C ASP A 499 10.84 12.17 38.50
N THR A 500 12.09 12.42 38.85
CA THR A 500 12.72 11.79 40.01
C THR A 500 12.06 12.19 41.35
N ILE A 501 11.48 13.40 41.42
CA ILE A 501 10.78 13.89 42.62
C ILE A 501 9.44 13.18 42.76
N GLY A 502 8.59 13.22 41.73
CA GLY A 502 7.29 12.55 41.76
C GLY A 502 7.41 11.04 41.95
N LEU A 503 8.43 10.41 41.33
CA LEU A 503 8.70 8.99 41.53
C LEU A 503 9.06 8.66 42.98
N LYS A 504 9.88 9.51 43.62
CA LYS A 504 10.25 9.36 45.02
C LYS A 504 9.07 9.58 45.97
N ASP A 505 8.26 10.58 45.72
CA ASP A 505 7.06 10.85 46.51
C ASP A 505 6.05 9.70 46.39
N PHE A 506 5.84 9.20 45.16
CA PHE A 506 4.99 8.04 44.91
C PHE A 506 5.51 6.79 45.64
N TYR A 507 6.84 6.54 45.57
CA TYR A 507 7.45 5.44 46.31
C TYR A 507 7.21 5.57 47.82
N ASN A 508 7.42 6.75 48.40
CA ASN A 508 7.26 6.99 49.86
C ASN A 508 5.84 6.70 50.35
N VAL A 509 4.84 7.03 49.54
CA VAL A 509 3.42 6.77 49.85
C VAL A 509 3.07 5.28 49.70
N HIS A 510 3.76 4.56 48.80
CA HIS A 510 3.43 3.19 48.42
C HIS A 510 4.51 2.16 48.77
N MET A 511 5.38 2.47 49.77
CA MET A 511 6.53 1.61 50.14
C MET A 511 6.11 0.17 50.47
N ASP A 512 4.92 0.00 51.00
CA ASP A 512 4.38 -1.32 51.36
C ASP A 512 4.20 -2.26 50.15
N ASN A 513 4.08 -1.72 48.95
CA ASN A 513 3.97 -2.49 47.69
C ASN A 513 5.34 -2.98 47.18
N TYR A 514 6.44 -2.51 47.77
CA TYR A 514 7.80 -2.77 47.34
C TYR A 514 8.61 -3.45 48.45
N LYS A 515 8.15 -4.64 48.89
CA LYS A 515 8.85 -5.43 49.88
C LYS A 515 9.47 -6.67 49.27
N TRP A 516 10.67 -6.97 49.76
CA TRP A 516 11.21 -8.30 49.58
C TRP A 516 10.40 -9.27 50.45
N LYS A 517 10.10 -10.43 49.90
CA LYS A 517 9.68 -11.56 50.70
C LYS A 517 10.84 -12.04 51.56
N LYS A 518 10.58 -12.98 52.44
CA LYS A 518 11.67 -13.66 53.15
C LYS A 518 12.65 -14.25 52.13
N ARG A 519 13.92 -13.95 52.31
CA ARG A 519 14.99 -14.38 51.42
C ARG A 519 15.97 -15.30 52.10
N TYR A 520 16.49 -16.24 51.34
CA TYR A 520 17.49 -17.20 51.79
C TYR A 520 18.74 -17.05 50.91
N ASP A 521 19.87 -16.80 51.57
CA ASP A 521 21.18 -16.91 50.95
C ASP A 521 21.57 -18.39 50.96
N VAL A 522 21.58 -19.00 49.81
CA VAL A 522 21.64 -20.46 49.68
C VAL A 522 22.70 -20.94 48.72
N ASP A 523 23.17 -22.15 48.96
CA ASP A 523 23.85 -23.01 48.01
C ASP A 523 22.94 -24.20 47.69
N ILE A 524 22.54 -24.30 46.44
CA ILE A 524 21.68 -25.37 45.91
C ILE A 524 22.55 -26.32 45.10
N LEU A 525 22.68 -27.53 45.57
CA LEU A 525 23.33 -28.63 44.84
C LEU A 525 22.25 -29.51 44.22
N SER A 526 22.41 -29.89 42.96
CA SER A 526 21.46 -30.77 42.26
C SER A 526 22.17 -31.87 41.50
N SER A 527 21.55 -33.05 41.52
CA SER A 527 21.97 -34.22 40.76
C SER A 527 20.79 -35.14 40.50
N THR A 528 20.85 -35.93 39.42
CA THR A 528 19.90 -37.01 39.14
C THR A 528 20.28 -38.30 39.87
N ASP A 529 21.45 -38.38 40.49
CA ASP A 529 21.95 -39.55 41.20
C ASP A 529 21.88 -39.35 42.73
N ASP A 530 21.10 -40.17 43.41
CA ASP A 530 20.92 -40.11 44.86
C ASP A 530 22.23 -40.30 45.62
N LYS A 531 23.19 -41.14 45.11
CA LYS A 531 24.49 -41.39 45.74
C LYS A 531 25.40 -40.16 45.63
N VAL A 532 25.33 -39.43 44.53
CA VAL A 532 26.08 -38.18 44.31
C VAL A 532 25.62 -37.13 45.31
N ILE A 533 24.31 -36.95 45.47
CA ILE A 533 23.75 -35.96 46.43
C ILE A 533 24.08 -36.35 47.87
N ALA A 534 24.01 -37.66 48.21
CA ALA A 534 24.42 -38.14 49.54
C ALA A 534 25.89 -37.91 49.84
N ALA A 535 26.78 -38.08 48.84
CA ALA A 535 28.20 -37.78 48.95
C ALA A 535 28.42 -36.28 49.08
N ALA A 536 27.74 -35.45 48.29
CA ALA A 536 27.78 -33.96 48.39
C ALA A 536 27.38 -33.51 49.80
N LYS A 537 26.32 -34.07 50.37
CA LYS A 537 25.86 -33.79 51.74
C LYS A 537 26.95 -34.10 52.75
N LYS A 538 27.58 -35.28 52.72
CA LYS A 538 28.69 -35.66 53.61
C LYS A 538 29.88 -34.72 53.50
N TYR A 539 30.18 -34.17 52.31
CA TYR A 539 31.25 -33.20 52.14
C TYR A 539 30.88 -31.88 52.77
N LEU A 540 29.62 -31.40 52.58
CA LEU A 540 29.16 -30.17 53.20
C LEU A 540 29.17 -30.24 54.73
N GLU A 541 28.71 -31.41 55.29
CA GLU A 541 28.73 -31.67 56.75
C GLU A 541 30.14 -31.68 57.33
N LYS A 542 31.15 -32.07 56.52
CA LYS A 542 32.57 -31.98 56.87
C LYS A 542 33.20 -30.60 56.61
N GLY A 543 32.39 -29.59 56.28
CA GLY A 543 32.89 -28.24 56.03
C GLY A 543 33.69 -28.02 54.74
N LYS A 544 33.60 -28.96 53.78
CA LYS A 544 34.29 -28.81 52.47
C LYS A 544 33.66 -27.73 51.64
N SER A 545 34.49 -27.02 50.82
CA SER A 545 34.04 -25.97 49.92
C SER A 545 33.23 -26.54 48.75
N LEU A 546 32.42 -25.71 48.13
CA LEU A 546 31.62 -26.07 46.94
C LEU A 546 32.50 -26.48 45.77
N ASP A 547 33.67 -25.84 45.61
CA ASP A 547 34.61 -26.16 44.53
C ASP A 547 35.29 -27.52 44.80
N TYR A 548 35.62 -27.82 46.06
CA TYR A 548 36.09 -29.16 46.42
C TYR A 548 35.04 -30.23 46.06
N ILE A 549 33.77 -29.98 46.31
CA ILE A 549 32.67 -30.93 46.03
C ILE A 549 32.55 -31.13 44.50
N LYS A 550 32.57 -30.02 43.74
CA LYS A 550 32.54 -30.13 42.28
C LYS A 550 33.73 -30.90 41.74
N GLU A 551 34.94 -30.63 42.21
CA GLU A 551 36.19 -31.28 41.77
C GLU A 551 36.18 -32.75 42.10
N LYS A 552 35.69 -33.15 43.28
CA LYS A 552 35.67 -34.56 43.71
C LYS A 552 34.55 -35.37 43.08
N LEU A 553 33.41 -34.79 42.76
CA LEU A 553 32.27 -35.51 42.21
C LEU A 553 32.23 -35.43 40.68
N ASN A 554 32.56 -34.32 40.09
CA ASN A 554 32.60 -34.14 38.62
C ASN A 554 33.98 -34.57 38.12
N LYS A 555 34.13 -35.83 37.75
CA LYS A 555 35.39 -36.43 37.27
C LYS A 555 35.29 -36.76 35.78
N GLU A 556 36.42 -36.82 35.11
CA GLU A 556 36.57 -37.27 33.71
C GLU A 556 35.64 -36.54 32.72
N GLY A 557 35.46 -35.23 32.93
CA GLY A 557 34.60 -34.40 32.07
C GLY A 557 33.09 -34.60 32.26
N LYS A 558 32.68 -35.48 33.21
CA LYS A 558 31.26 -35.70 33.52
C LYS A 558 30.81 -34.77 34.64
N ILE A 559 29.75 -33.98 34.37
CA ILE A 559 29.11 -33.09 35.35
C ILE A 559 27.94 -33.85 35.97
N VAL A 560 28.14 -34.44 37.17
CA VAL A 560 27.11 -35.19 37.89
C VAL A 560 26.49 -34.40 39.05
N VAL A 561 27.11 -33.30 39.51
CA VAL A 561 26.56 -32.38 40.49
C VAL A 561 26.69 -30.94 39.98
N MET A 562 25.59 -30.24 39.98
CA MET A 562 25.54 -28.78 39.71
C MET A 562 25.36 -28.02 41.00
N VAL A 563 25.98 -26.84 41.08
CA VAL A 563 25.86 -25.94 42.23
C VAL A 563 25.44 -24.57 41.78
N LYS A 564 24.42 -24.03 42.43
CA LYS A 564 23.91 -22.68 42.22
C LYS A 564 23.85 -21.95 43.56
N SER A 565 24.59 -20.88 43.73
CA SER A 565 24.60 -20.08 44.95
C SER A 565 23.95 -18.72 44.69
N GLY A 566 23.26 -18.16 45.69
CA GLY A 566 22.66 -16.84 45.58
C GLY A 566 21.61 -16.57 46.66
N LEU A 567 21.10 -15.35 46.61
CA LEU A 567 20.03 -14.88 47.46
C LEU A 567 18.69 -14.97 46.73
N TYR A 568 17.82 -15.86 47.20
CA TYR A 568 16.51 -16.13 46.57
C TYR A 568 15.36 -15.89 47.52
N GLU A 569 14.21 -15.45 47.00
CA GLU A 569 12.98 -15.31 47.80
C GLU A 569 12.41 -16.71 48.11
N GLU A 570 11.55 -16.77 49.15
CA GLU A 570 10.95 -18.01 49.64
C GLU A 570 10.13 -18.77 48.60
N ASP A 571 9.61 -18.13 47.55
CA ASP A 571 8.85 -18.70 46.50
C ASP A 571 9.69 -19.15 45.28
N TYR A 572 11.02 -19.12 45.39
CA TYR A 572 11.89 -19.69 44.39
C TYR A 572 11.63 -21.21 44.27
N ASP A 573 11.49 -21.70 43.04
CA ASP A 573 10.95 -23.06 42.72
C ASP A 573 11.49 -24.19 43.57
N VAL A 574 12.78 -24.21 43.85
CA VAL A 574 13.39 -25.23 44.69
C VAL A 574 13.02 -25.01 46.17
N LEU A 575 13.08 -23.79 46.68
CA LEU A 575 12.82 -23.47 48.06
C LEU A 575 11.34 -23.63 48.43
N LYS A 576 10.46 -23.25 47.49
CA LYS A 576 8.98 -23.37 47.65
C LYS A 576 8.52 -24.80 47.90
N LYS A 577 9.28 -25.82 47.40
CA LYS A 577 8.97 -27.23 47.54
C LYS A 577 9.51 -27.84 48.82
N MET A 578 10.29 -27.09 49.59
CA MET A 578 10.87 -27.52 50.85
C MET A 578 10.06 -26.98 52.04
N SER A 579 9.74 -27.82 52.97
CA SER A 579 9.09 -27.42 54.24
C SER A 579 10.12 -27.19 55.32
N ASN A 580 9.82 -26.25 56.23
CA ASN A 580 10.62 -25.96 57.45
C ASN A 580 12.10 -25.64 57.16
N LEU A 581 12.36 -24.73 56.21
CA LEU A 581 13.71 -24.27 55.88
C LEU A 581 14.40 -23.63 57.06
N GLN A 582 15.59 -24.16 57.45
CA GLN A 582 16.41 -23.67 58.57
C GLN A 582 17.81 -23.34 58.11
N GLN A 583 18.48 -22.45 58.84
CA GLN A 583 19.89 -22.15 58.59
C GLN A 583 20.73 -23.42 58.72
N GLY A 584 21.64 -23.68 57.76
CA GLY A 584 22.44 -24.85 57.66
C GLY A 584 22.04 -25.77 56.53
N ILE A 585 22.38 -27.05 56.62
CA ILE A 585 22.11 -28.05 55.58
C ILE A 585 20.71 -28.63 55.80
N ASN A 586 19.84 -28.42 54.81
CA ASN A 586 18.46 -28.88 54.86
C ASN A 586 18.32 -30.31 54.30
N PRO A 587 17.21 -31.03 54.56
CA PRO A 587 16.94 -32.34 54.01
C PRO A 587 16.98 -32.31 52.46
N VAL A 588 17.39 -33.43 51.87
CA VAL A 588 17.34 -33.57 50.40
C VAL A 588 15.88 -33.62 49.93
N THR A 589 15.57 -32.81 48.94
CA THR A 589 14.23 -32.74 48.34
C THR A 589 14.30 -33.26 46.91
N LYS A 590 13.35 -34.10 46.51
CA LYS A 590 13.25 -34.64 45.15
C LYS A 590 12.21 -33.89 44.34
N ASP A 591 12.56 -33.52 43.11
CA ASP A 591 11.66 -32.88 42.14
C ASP A 591 11.91 -33.50 40.77
N GLY A 592 10.94 -34.25 40.29
CA GLY A 592 11.09 -35.05 39.06
C GLY A 592 12.26 -36.03 39.17
N SER A 593 13.20 -35.95 38.23
CA SER A 593 14.42 -36.77 38.22
C SER A 593 15.58 -36.17 39.03
N TYR A 594 15.43 -34.97 39.60
CA TYR A 594 16.49 -34.27 40.32
C TYR A 594 16.33 -34.36 41.83
N ASN A 595 17.44 -34.56 42.49
CA ASN A 595 17.58 -34.37 43.92
C ASN A 595 18.25 -33.03 44.21
N PHE A 596 17.67 -32.27 45.11
CA PHE A 596 18.18 -30.97 45.54
C PHE A 596 18.63 -31.04 47.02
N LEU A 597 19.84 -30.61 47.26
CA LEU A 597 20.39 -30.36 48.57
C LEU A 597 20.63 -28.89 48.76
N VAL A 598 19.97 -28.29 49.75
CA VAL A 598 20.06 -26.82 49.99
C VAL A 598 20.79 -26.59 51.30
N ARG A 599 21.85 -25.77 51.24
CA ARG A 599 22.50 -25.18 52.43
C ARG A 599 22.06 -23.73 52.49
N ILE A 600 21.44 -23.32 53.60
CA ILE A 600 21.07 -21.93 53.89
C ILE A 600 22.19 -21.29 54.70
N ASN A 601 22.88 -20.34 54.11
CA ASN A 601 23.96 -19.59 54.75
C ASN A 601 23.40 -18.49 55.69
N LYS A 602 22.36 -17.76 55.21
CA LYS A 602 21.70 -16.68 55.97
C LYS A 602 20.23 -16.57 55.62
N ILE A 603 19.42 -16.20 56.56
CA ILE A 603 17.99 -15.89 56.39
C ILE A 603 17.83 -14.37 56.52
N LYS A 604 17.24 -13.72 55.53
CA LYS A 604 16.87 -12.31 55.58
C LYS A 604 15.35 -12.19 55.72
N GLN A 605 14.93 -11.43 56.70
CA GLN A 605 13.51 -11.14 56.90
C GLN A 605 12.99 -10.21 55.79
N PRO A 606 11.65 -10.15 55.60
CA PRO A 606 11.05 -9.19 54.70
C PRO A 606 11.50 -7.77 55.03
N GLU A 607 11.95 -7.04 54.02
CA GLU A 607 12.40 -5.64 54.15
C GLU A 607 11.94 -4.83 52.94
N VAL A 608 11.80 -3.52 53.06
CA VAL A 608 11.43 -2.64 51.97
C VAL A 608 12.58 -2.58 50.97
N LYS A 609 12.27 -2.77 49.69
CA LYS A 609 13.22 -2.62 48.58
C LYS A 609 13.61 -1.15 48.44
N THR A 610 14.84 -0.86 48.22
CA THR A 610 15.28 0.48 47.82
C THR A 610 14.67 0.84 46.44
N ILE A 611 14.66 2.12 46.11
CA ILE A 611 14.18 2.61 44.82
C ILE A 611 14.91 1.90 43.66
N ASP A 612 16.21 1.73 43.79
CA ASP A 612 17.02 1.05 42.74
C ASP A 612 16.66 -0.43 42.62
N GLU A 613 16.37 -1.13 43.71
CA GLU A 613 15.97 -2.54 43.70
C GLU A 613 14.57 -2.78 43.10
N CYS A 614 13.69 -1.78 43.13
CA CYS A 614 12.33 -1.89 42.58
C CYS A 614 12.08 -0.96 41.41
N LYS A 615 13.10 -0.34 40.83
CA LYS A 615 13.00 0.76 39.87
C LYS A 615 12.07 0.46 38.70
N SER A 616 12.20 -0.70 38.06
CA SER A 616 11.39 -1.06 36.90
C SER A 616 9.90 -1.21 37.24
N LYS A 617 9.59 -1.85 38.38
CA LYS A 617 8.21 -1.99 38.85
C LYS A 617 7.69 -0.62 39.29
N LEU A 618 8.48 0.15 40.02
CA LEU A 618 8.11 1.48 40.53
C LEU A 618 7.76 2.45 39.39
N ILE A 619 8.56 2.47 38.28
CA ILE A 619 8.27 3.30 37.10
C ILE A 619 6.95 2.87 36.48
N ASN A 620 6.68 1.58 36.37
CA ASN A 620 5.44 1.06 35.80
C ASN A 620 4.22 1.46 36.63
N ASP A 621 4.32 1.27 37.95
CA ASP A 621 3.22 1.59 38.89
C ASP A 621 2.99 3.12 38.93
N TYR A 622 4.04 3.93 38.87
CA TYR A 622 3.96 5.38 38.77
C TYR A 622 3.34 5.84 37.46
N GLN A 623 3.67 5.20 36.36
CA GLN A 623 3.03 5.45 35.07
C GLN A 623 1.52 5.20 35.16
N GLN A 624 1.10 4.07 35.69
CA GLN A 624 -0.33 3.76 35.92
C GLN A 624 -1.02 4.77 36.79
N TYR A 625 -0.36 5.24 37.86
CA TYR A 625 -0.87 6.31 38.72
C TYR A 625 -1.06 7.63 37.97
N LEU A 626 -0.06 8.02 37.15
CA LEU A 626 -0.17 9.23 36.32
C LEU A 626 -1.33 9.11 35.34
N GLU A 627 -1.51 7.96 34.69
CA GLU A 627 -2.60 7.69 33.74
C GLU A 627 -3.98 7.75 34.46
N ALA A 628 -4.11 7.10 35.61
CA ALA A 628 -5.36 7.04 36.36
C ALA A 628 -5.81 8.42 36.90
N THR A 629 -4.86 9.25 37.31
CA THR A 629 -5.16 10.58 37.87
C THR A 629 -5.20 11.69 36.82
N TRP A 630 -4.85 11.38 35.58
CA TRP A 630 -4.62 12.39 34.55
C TRP A 630 -5.86 13.21 34.23
N VAL A 631 -6.98 12.53 33.94
CA VAL A 631 -8.24 13.21 33.57
C VAL A 631 -8.74 14.10 34.71
N ASP A 632 -8.64 13.65 35.94
CA ASP A 632 -9.04 14.44 37.11
C ASP A 632 -8.16 15.69 37.31
N ASN A 633 -6.88 15.57 37.02
CA ASN A 633 -5.97 16.71 37.03
C ASN A 633 -6.29 17.70 35.89
N LEU A 634 -6.63 17.21 34.70
CA LEU A 634 -7.05 18.05 33.57
C LEU A 634 -8.39 18.75 33.87
N LYS A 635 -9.35 18.06 34.52
CA LYS A 635 -10.61 18.66 34.96
C LYS A 635 -10.41 19.80 35.99
N LYS A 636 -9.32 19.78 36.76
CA LYS A 636 -8.93 20.87 37.64
C LYS A 636 -8.21 22.00 36.91
N GLU A 637 -7.48 21.67 35.83
CA GLU A 637 -6.70 22.64 35.03
C GLU A 637 -7.58 23.44 34.06
N PHE A 638 -8.61 22.82 33.50
CA PHE A 638 -9.47 23.40 32.47
C PHE A 638 -10.87 23.65 33.03
N THR A 639 -11.44 24.82 32.70
CA THR A 639 -12.86 25.09 32.96
C THR A 639 -13.68 24.36 31.86
N TYR A 640 -14.64 23.56 32.28
CA TYR A 640 -15.55 22.89 31.35
C TYR A 640 -17.00 22.96 31.82
N LYS A 641 -17.95 22.92 30.91
CA LYS A 641 -19.37 22.95 31.19
C LYS A 641 -20.13 21.99 30.26
N VAL A 642 -20.76 20.99 30.83
CA VAL A 642 -21.63 20.04 30.11
C VAL A 642 -23.03 20.56 30.02
N ASN A 643 -23.64 20.50 28.84
CA ASN A 643 -25.04 20.80 28.61
C ASN A 643 -25.88 19.54 28.82
N GLN A 644 -26.43 19.40 30.02
CA GLN A 644 -27.21 18.22 30.42
C GLN A 644 -28.48 18.06 29.56
N GLU A 645 -29.14 19.14 29.16
CA GLU A 645 -30.33 19.07 28.31
C GLU A 645 -30.02 18.43 26.94
N VAL A 646 -28.94 18.84 26.32
CA VAL A 646 -28.47 18.25 25.03
C VAL A 646 -28.08 16.80 25.23
N PHE A 647 -27.44 16.46 26.34
CA PHE A 647 -27.04 15.09 26.62
C PHE A 647 -28.23 14.16 26.82
N GLU A 648 -29.28 14.61 27.56
CA GLU A 648 -30.51 13.81 27.71
C GLU A 648 -31.25 13.62 26.38
N LYS A 649 -31.24 14.61 25.47
CA LYS A 649 -31.74 14.45 24.10
C LYS A 649 -30.97 13.36 23.35
N ILE A 650 -29.64 13.33 23.47
CA ILE A 650 -28.80 12.32 22.84
C ILE A 650 -29.11 10.92 23.38
N LYS A 651 -29.28 10.77 24.71
CA LYS A 651 -29.67 9.49 25.31
C LYS A 651 -31.00 9.00 24.74
N ALA A 652 -32.02 9.87 24.71
CA ALA A 652 -33.33 9.53 24.16
C ALA A 652 -33.27 9.13 22.69
N GLN A 653 -32.33 9.66 21.92
CA GLN A 653 -32.11 9.32 20.50
C GLN A 653 -31.37 7.98 20.31
N LEU A 654 -30.42 7.63 21.19
CA LEU A 654 -29.55 6.46 21.02
C LEU A 654 -30.11 5.19 21.71
N ILE A 655 -31.02 5.33 22.67
CA ILE A 655 -31.68 4.21 23.37
C ILE A 655 -32.88 3.66 22.58
N LYS A 656 -33.33 4.39 21.55
CA LYS A 656 -34.35 3.91 20.59
C LYS A 656 -33.74 2.98 19.54
#